data_4c774e3c56fae086f286f7ed632b1860
#
_entry.id   4c774e3c56fae086f286f7ed632b1860
#
_cell.length_a   1.000
_cell.length_b   1.000
_cell.length_c   1.000
_cell.angle_alpha   90.00
_cell.angle_beta   90.00
_cell.angle_gamma   90.00
#
_symmetry.space_group_name_H-M   'P 1'
#
loop_
_entity.id
_entity.type
_entity.pdbx_description
1 polymer ?
#
loop_
_entity_poly.entity_id
_entity_poly.type
_entity_poly.pdbx_seq_one_letter_code
_entity_poly.pdbx_strand_id
1 'polypeptide(L)'
;MNRTLCSSLVLALVASGLGAQQTPPLPGYTAAASARQRQLETDAARRPSPANAERHSRALSAEPHVAGTPAQARTRDYVINEMKRFGLQTEVRAYDVYMPHATAVRVWRVAPDSVELRLAESPVPGDSTSYLPQYLTVNGSSASGDVAGEVVYVNYGLIEDYQQLDSMGVSVRGKVAVARYGRSFRGIKAREAEKRGALALLIYSDPQDDGYVRGDVYPAGRMRPPQGVQRGSVYNGQGDPSTPGRPSTKGARRVPVSEMGVPRIPVVPIGYANATELLRGLRGASIPQPWQGGLPFRYHVGPGPVRARVTVSTDVATAAYKTIWNTFGTVRGSEFPEEIVMIGAHRDAWGPGAADNVSGTVSVLEAARAVAEQVRAGNRPKRTIVFATWDAEEWGLVGSTEYVEDDSLRLQRGGVAYLNQDVAAQGPTFGGGGSPSLRSVLRDVARGVEDPSGKGSVYAVWRQRAGVADSLEPTMGNPGGGSDFAGFYNHLGIPIVDWGFGGSGGANHSAYDSYHWMRTFGDSGYAYHATAARMGAVMALRLANADVVPYDYVEYARTMGRYVPAVDSALARAKMTGVPAAVLAAAIARMEQAAQAFAQARDATLAAPLSKGVAARTNEALRRVERALTRPEGLRTRSWYRNLIYAADENNGYADVVFPTVSEAIRAGDAGLAARETADLASRFEAASRALEDARAAVATPSASQ
;
A
#
# COMPACT_ATOMS: atom_id res chain seq x y z
N MET A 1 -94.74 -17.73 -0.47
CA MET A 1 -93.95 -18.89 -0.97
C MET A 1 -92.73 -18.41 -1.70
N ASN A 2 -91.62 -18.32 -1.01
CA ASN A 2 -90.31 -18.03 -1.65
C ASN A 2 -89.26 -18.81 -0.92
N ARG A 3 -88.60 -19.69 -1.63
CA ARG A 3 -87.49 -20.51 -1.16
C ARG A 3 -86.17 -19.77 -1.41
N THR A 4 -85.43 -19.52 -0.33
CA THR A 4 -84.13 -18.95 -0.37
C THR A 4 -83.06 -20.09 -0.48
N LEU A 5 -82.27 -20.10 -1.54
CA LEU A 5 -81.09 -20.98 -1.68
C LEU A 5 -79.89 -20.32 -0.99
N CYS A 6 -79.31 -21.01 -0.02
CA CYS A 6 -77.99 -20.70 0.54
C CYS A 6 -76.93 -21.37 -0.32
N SER A 7 -76.09 -20.56 -0.96
CA SER A 7 -74.86 -21.03 -1.63
C SER A 7 -73.69 -20.87 -0.66
N SER A 8 -73.14 -21.98 -0.20
CA SER A 8 -71.93 -21.99 0.62
C SER A 8 -70.67 -21.81 -0.29
N LEU A 9 -69.99 -20.69 -0.14
CA LEU A 9 -68.75 -20.42 -0.82
C LEU A 9 -67.63 -21.03 0.05
N VAL A 10 -66.90 -22.08 -0.46
CA VAL A 10 -65.78 -22.66 0.16
C VAL A 10 -64.59 -21.85 -0.35
N LEU A 11 -63.99 -21.01 0.53
CA LEU A 11 -62.74 -20.30 0.26
C LEU A 11 -61.55 -21.27 0.46
N ALA A 12 -60.93 -21.75 -0.63
CA ALA A 12 -59.66 -22.48 -0.59
C ALA A 12 -58.52 -21.47 -0.38
N LEU A 13 -57.97 -21.41 0.85
CA LEU A 13 -56.72 -20.71 1.12
C LEU A 13 -55.55 -21.47 0.43
N VAL A 14 -55.10 -20.97 -0.73
CA VAL A 14 -53.83 -21.35 -1.28
C VAL A 14 -52.76 -20.62 -0.49
N ALA A 15 -52.16 -21.29 0.46
CA ALA A 15 -50.94 -20.82 1.12
C ALA A 15 -49.79 -20.86 0.11
N SER A 16 -49.56 -19.77 -0.60
CA SER A 16 -48.37 -19.54 -1.39
C SER A 16 -47.19 -19.43 -0.40
N GLY A 17 -46.48 -20.55 -0.19
CA GLY A 17 -45.19 -20.53 0.50
C GLY A 17 -44.24 -19.67 -0.29
N LEU A 18 -44.06 -18.42 0.12
CA LEU A 18 -42.90 -17.63 -0.26
C LEU A 18 -41.66 -18.38 0.26
N GLY A 19 -41.09 -19.25 -0.59
CA GLY A 19 -39.78 -19.81 -0.34
C GLY A 19 -38.81 -18.66 -0.17
N ALA A 20 -38.40 -18.40 1.07
CA ALA A 20 -37.31 -17.48 1.32
C ALA A 20 -36.13 -17.89 0.41
N GLN A 21 -35.79 -17.06 -0.57
CA GLN A 21 -34.62 -17.28 -1.40
C GLN A 21 -33.41 -17.44 -0.49
N GLN A 22 -32.92 -18.65 -0.34
CA GLN A 22 -31.76 -18.91 0.51
C GLN A 22 -30.58 -18.14 -0.06
N THR A 23 -30.05 -17.23 0.72
CA THR A 23 -28.80 -16.50 0.36
C THR A 23 -27.70 -17.51 0.05
N PRO A 24 -27.06 -17.47 -1.13
CA PRO A 24 -25.99 -18.41 -1.48
C PRO A 24 -24.92 -18.48 -0.40
N PRO A 25 -24.32 -19.65 -0.15
CA PRO A 25 -23.22 -19.77 0.80
C PRO A 25 -22.07 -18.85 0.42
N LEU A 26 -21.32 -18.40 1.44
CA LEU A 26 -20.06 -17.68 1.22
C LEU A 26 -19.06 -18.62 0.52
N PRO A 27 -18.28 -18.13 -0.44
CA PRO A 27 -17.24 -18.94 -1.08
C PRO A 27 -16.31 -19.57 -0.04
N GLY A 28 -16.05 -20.86 -0.17
CA GLY A 28 -15.19 -21.59 0.78
C GLY A 28 -15.87 -22.06 2.07
N TYR A 29 -17.19 -21.91 2.21
CA TYR A 29 -17.96 -22.31 3.38
C TYR A 29 -19.06 -23.31 3.02
N THR A 30 -19.37 -24.24 3.94
CA THR A 30 -20.63 -24.98 3.87
C THR A 30 -21.80 -24.05 4.13
N ALA A 31 -23.03 -24.43 3.77
CA ALA A 31 -24.22 -23.59 3.99
C ALA A 31 -24.40 -23.23 5.48
N ALA A 32 -24.24 -24.20 6.38
CA ALA A 32 -24.37 -23.96 7.83
C ALA A 32 -23.24 -23.07 8.37
N ALA A 33 -21.98 -23.30 7.96
CA ALA A 33 -20.86 -22.48 8.34
C ALA A 33 -20.99 -21.04 7.77
N SER A 34 -21.52 -20.89 6.57
CA SER A 34 -21.79 -19.58 5.94
C SER A 34 -22.80 -18.75 6.73
N ALA A 35 -23.91 -19.35 7.14
CA ALA A 35 -24.93 -18.65 7.94
C ALA A 35 -24.35 -18.16 9.28
N ARG A 36 -23.60 -19.03 9.97
CA ARG A 36 -22.89 -18.68 11.22
C ARG A 36 -21.84 -17.58 10.99
N GLN A 37 -21.07 -17.65 9.91
CA GLN A 37 -20.09 -16.65 9.59
C GLN A 37 -20.70 -15.28 9.31
N ARG A 38 -21.82 -15.20 8.57
CA ARG A 38 -22.53 -13.93 8.32
C ARG A 38 -22.99 -13.28 9.62
N GLN A 39 -23.52 -14.07 10.58
CA GLN A 39 -23.90 -13.56 11.89
C GLN A 39 -22.67 -13.02 12.64
N LEU A 40 -21.58 -13.77 12.65
CA LEU A 40 -20.32 -13.38 13.30
C LEU A 40 -19.73 -12.10 12.67
N GLU A 41 -19.78 -11.96 11.35
CA GLU A 41 -19.34 -10.76 10.64
C GLU A 41 -20.20 -9.54 10.97
N THR A 42 -21.52 -9.73 11.03
CA THR A 42 -22.47 -8.66 11.45
C THR A 42 -22.16 -8.19 12.86
N ASP A 43 -21.92 -9.11 13.79
CA ASP A 43 -21.61 -8.79 15.18
C ASP A 43 -20.23 -8.12 15.31
N ALA A 44 -19.23 -8.59 14.56
CA ALA A 44 -17.90 -8.00 14.53
C ALA A 44 -17.91 -6.57 13.94
N ALA A 45 -18.66 -6.34 12.86
CA ALA A 45 -18.78 -5.03 12.21
C ALA A 45 -19.42 -3.95 13.09
N ARG A 46 -20.19 -4.33 14.12
CA ARG A 46 -20.76 -3.37 15.08
C ARG A 46 -19.78 -2.87 16.15
N ARG A 47 -18.61 -3.53 16.29
CA ARG A 47 -17.67 -3.25 17.39
C ARG A 47 -16.80 -2.01 17.16
N PRO A 48 -16.16 -1.80 15.99
CA PRO A 48 -15.38 -0.58 15.77
C PRO A 48 -16.23 0.66 15.88
N SER A 49 -15.78 1.63 16.69
CA SER A 49 -16.55 2.82 16.98
C SER A 49 -15.81 4.10 16.66
N PRO A 50 -16.47 5.13 16.14
CA PRO A 50 -15.87 6.44 15.89
C PRO A 50 -15.19 7.04 17.13
N ALA A 51 -15.81 6.91 18.30
CA ALA A 51 -15.25 7.47 19.56
C ALA A 51 -13.93 6.81 19.95
N ASN A 52 -13.79 5.49 19.80
CA ASN A 52 -12.53 4.81 20.05
C ASN A 52 -11.48 5.18 18.97
N ALA A 53 -11.88 5.23 17.71
CA ALA A 53 -11.00 5.64 16.62
C ALA A 53 -10.44 7.06 16.86
N GLU A 54 -11.28 8.00 17.26
CA GLU A 54 -10.85 9.35 17.63
C GLU A 54 -9.88 9.35 18.82
N ARG A 55 -10.17 8.56 19.87
CA ARG A 55 -9.30 8.42 21.05
C ARG A 55 -7.91 7.91 20.65
N HIS A 56 -7.84 6.87 19.81
CA HIS A 56 -6.57 6.33 19.34
C HIS A 56 -5.83 7.34 18.45
N SER A 57 -6.52 7.98 17.52
CA SER A 57 -5.94 8.99 16.63
C SER A 57 -5.33 10.15 17.43
N ARG A 58 -6.08 10.70 18.39
CA ARG A 58 -5.60 11.78 19.27
C ARG A 58 -4.35 11.38 20.06
N ALA A 59 -4.31 10.13 20.58
CA ALA A 59 -3.18 9.65 21.36
C ALA A 59 -1.93 9.43 20.53
N LEU A 60 -2.08 8.82 19.34
CA LEU A 60 -0.96 8.47 18.47
C LEU A 60 -0.39 9.67 17.71
N SER A 61 -1.23 10.65 17.33
CA SER A 61 -0.79 11.88 16.65
C SER A 61 -0.55 13.07 17.57
N ALA A 62 -0.38 12.82 18.88
CA ALA A 62 -0.18 13.89 19.88
C ALA A 62 1.14 14.65 19.69
N GLU A 63 2.12 14.06 19.04
CA GLU A 63 3.44 14.64 18.74
C GLU A 63 4.03 14.03 17.46
N PRO A 64 4.98 14.71 16.79
CA PRO A 64 5.74 14.11 15.69
C PRO A 64 6.51 12.87 16.15
N HIS A 65 6.42 11.76 15.40
CA HIS A 65 6.97 10.47 15.83
C HIS A 65 7.69 9.74 14.70
N VAL A 66 8.76 10.36 14.21
CA VAL A 66 9.66 9.77 13.21
C VAL A 66 10.32 8.51 13.78
N ALA A 67 10.49 7.48 12.92
CA ALA A 67 11.16 6.22 13.29
C ALA A 67 12.52 6.46 13.96
N GLY A 68 12.88 5.62 14.93
CA GLY A 68 14.12 5.72 15.69
C GLY A 68 14.13 6.83 16.75
N THR A 69 13.02 7.54 17.02
CA THR A 69 12.92 8.58 18.03
C THR A 69 12.24 8.08 19.31
N PRO A 70 12.45 8.76 20.46
CA PRO A 70 11.70 8.46 21.68
C PRO A 70 10.18 8.61 21.53
N ALA A 71 9.72 9.54 20.69
CA ALA A 71 8.29 9.70 20.39
C ALA A 71 7.73 8.42 19.73
N GLN A 72 8.45 7.85 18.78
CA GLN A 72 8.06 6.61 18.12
C GLN A 72 8.06 5.41 19.10
N ALA A 73 8.96 5.38 20.08
CA ALA A 73 8.90 4.38 21.15
C ALA A 73 7.63 4.51 22.00
N ARG A 74 7.13 5.73 22.25
CA ARG A 74 5.86 5.95 22.96
C ARG A 74 4.65 5.45 22.17
N THR A 75 4.61 5.60 20.86
CA THR A 75 3.53 5.04 20.03
C THR A 75 3.55 3.51 20.05
N ARG A 76 4.75 2.87 20.01
CA ARG A 76 4.91 1.43 20.23
C ARG A 76 4.28 0.98 21.55
N ASP A 77 4.61 1.66 22.64
CA ASP A 77 4.13 1.31 23.98
C ASP A 77 2.62 1.48 24.08
N TYR A 78 2.07 2.54 23.47
CA TYR A 78 0.62 2.73 23.38
C TYR A 78 -0.07 1.56 22.70
N VAL A 79 0.39 1.18 21.50
CA VAL A 79 -0.18 0.09 20.70
C VAL A 79 -0.13 -1.24 21.46
N ILE A 80 1.02 -1.59 22.03
CA ILE A 80 1.18 -2.82 22.80
C ILE A 80 0.27 -2.85 24.02
N ASN A 81 0.13 -1.74 24.74
CA ASN A 81 -0.75 -1.65 25.89
C ASN A 81 -2.24 -1.79 25.50
N GLU A 82 -2.68 -1.21 24.39
CA GLU A 82 -4.03 -1.40 23.89
C GLU A 82 -4.28 -2.87 23.49
N MET A 83 -3.36 -3.51 22.75
CA MET A 83 -3.46 -4.92 22.38
C MET A 83 -3.51 -5.84 23.61
N LYS A 84 -2.71 -5.57 24.66
CA LYS A 84 -2.80 -6.29 25.95
C LYS A 84 -4.17 -6.11 26.62
N ARG A 85 -4.71 -4.88 26.62
CA ARG A 85 -6.05 -4.60 27.16
C ARG A 85 -7.14 -5.35 26.41
N PHE A 86 -6.97 -5.59 25.12
CA PHE A 86 -7.88 -6.43 24.34
C PHE A 86 -7.75 -7.92 24.67
N GLY A 87 -6.70 -8.33 25.38
CA GLY A 87 -6.44 -9.72 25.75
C GLY A 87 -5.71 -10.53 24.67
N LEU A 88 -5.00 -9.84 23.77
CA LEU A 88 -4.19 -10.49 22.74
C LEU A 88 -2.84 -10.96 23.32
N GLN A 89 -2.30 -12.02 22.72
CA GLN A 89 -0.89 -12.38 22.93
C GLN A 89 -0.03 -11.35 22.19
N THR A 90 0.82 -10.63 22.91
CA THR A 90 1.60 -9.52 22.35
C THR A 90 3.07 -9.86 22.21
N GLU A 91 3.70 -9.33 21.17
CA GLU A 91 5.13 -9.43 20.90
C GLU A 91 5.65 -8.09 20.36
N VAL A 92 6.91 -7.76 20.68
CA VAL A 92 7.67 -6.67 20.04
C VAL A 92 8.94 -7.26 19.46
N ARG A 93 9.19 -7.02 18.17
CA ARG A 93 10.47 -7.34 17.52
C ARG A 93 11.23 -6.08 17.21
N ALA A 94 12.49 -6.05 17.59
CA ALA A 94 13.39 -4.93 17.40
C ALA A 94 14.46 -5.28 16.36
N TYR A 95 14.77 -4.29 15.50
CA TYR A 95 15.83 -4.37 14.52
C TYR A 95 16.71 -3.11 14.62
N ASP A 96 18.02 -3.27 14.46
CA ASP A 96 18.95 -2.16 14.40
C ASP A 96 19.29 -1.88 12.93
N VAL A 97 18.77 -0.79 12.38
CA VAL A 97 18.80 -0.50 10.95
C VAL A 97 19.62 0.75 10.64
N TYR A 98 20.25 0.78 9.46
CA TYR A 98 20.96 1.97 8.98
C TYR A 98 19.98 3.09 8.63
N MET A 99 19.91 4.08 9.50
CA MET A 99 18.94 5.18 9.40
C MET A 99 19.52 6.46 10.03
N PRO A 100 20.55 7.06 9.43
CA PRO A 100 21.11 8.29 9.96
C PRO A 100 20.09 9.43 9.88
N HIS A 101 19.93 10.15 10.99
CA HIS A 101 19.05 11.29 11.10
C HIS A 101 19.79 12.60 10.79
N ALA A 102 19.08 13.56 10.20
CA ALA A 102 19.62 14.89 10.00
C ALA A 102 19.83 15.62 11.34
N THR A 103 20.94 16.31 11.45
CA THR A 103 21.30 17.16 12.61
C THR A 103 21.25 18.65 12.30
N ALA A 104 21.43 19.01 11.01
CA ALA A 104 21.25 20.37 10.53
C ALA A 104 20.89 20.39 9.05
N VAL A 105 20.04 21.32 8.65
CA VAL A 105 19.67 21.56 7.24
C VAL A 105 19.52 23.06 7.03
N ARG A 106 20.17 23.61 6.02
CA ARG A 106 20.03 25.03 5.62
C ARG A 106 20.07 25.15 4.10
N VAL A 107 19.28 26.06 3.57
CA VAL A 107 19.24 26.41 2.16
C VAL A 107 19.27 27.92 2.02
N TRP A 108 20.10 28.42 1.12
CA TRP A 108 20.17 29.86 0.78
C TRP A 108 19.97 30.05 -0.72
N ARG A 109 19.32 31.12 -1.09
CA ARG A 109 19.60 31.78 -2.34
C ARG A 109 20.83 32.65 -2.13
N VAL A 110 21.94 32.39 -2.83
CA VAL A 110 23.22 33.12 -2.64
C VAL A 110 23.48 34.13 -3.77
N ALA A 111 22.70 34.13 -4.82
CA ALA A 111 22.69 35.14 -5.87
C ALA A 111 21.28 35.26 -6.48
N PRO A 112 20.87 36.47 -6.94
CA PRO A 112 21.64 37.73 -7.03
C PRO A 112 21.90 38.41 -5.68
N ASP A 113 21.15 38.08 -4.65
CA ASP A 113 21.29 38.51 -3.28
C ASP A 113 21.32 37.30 -2.32
N SER A 114 21.90 37.45 -1.13
CA SER A 114 21.99 36.37 -0.16
C SER A 114 20.80 36.39 0.79
N VAL A 115 19.96 35.34 0.70
CA VAL A 115 18.79 35.15 1.58
C VAL A 115 18.76 33.71 2.05
N GLU A 116 18.72 33.50 3.37
CA GLU A 116 18.46 32.18 3.92
C GLU A 116 16.96 31.84 3.80
N LEU A 117 16.65 30.69 3.22
CA LEU A 117 15.27 30.22 3.06
C LEU A 117 14.79 29.62 4.38
N ARG A 118 13.66 30.10 4.87
CA ARG A 118 13.05 29.53 6.07
C ARG A 118 12.42 28.18 5.73
N LEU A 119 13.04 27.11 6.22
CA LEU A 119 12.58 25.74 5.98
C LEU A 119 11.51 25.27 6.97
N ALA A 120 11.47 25.86 8.17
CA ALA A 120 10.51 25.49 9.20
C ALA A 120 9.08 25.83 8.79
N GLU A 121 8.18 24.89 8.96
CA GLU A 121 6.74 25.08 8.81
C GLU A 121 6.20 26.00 9.90
N SER A 122 5.28 26.90 9.55
CA SER A 122 4.74 27.88 10.50
C SER A 122 3.69 27.24 11.39
N PRO A 123 3.70 27.52 12.71
CA PRO A 123 2.61 27.09 13.59
C PRO A 123 1.26 27.64 13.15
N VAL A 124 0.21 26.87 13.35
CA VAL A 124 -1.17 27.20 12.96
C VAL A 124 -2.04 27.36 14.21
N PRO A 125 -2.72 28.51 14.37
CA PRO A 125 -3.67 28.70 15.47
C PRO A 125 -4.73 27.61 15.53
N GLY A 126 -4.93 27.02 16.71
CA GLY A 126 -5.85 25.92 16.93
C GLY A 126 -5.25 24.52 16.73
N ASP A 127 -4.14 24.40 16.04
CA ASP A 127 -3.40 23.15 15.88
C ASP A 127 -2.21 23.08 16.83
N SER A 128 -2.42 22.50 18.02
CA SER A 128 -1.41 22.46 19.07
C SER A 128 -0.14 21.70 18.66
N THR A 129 -0.25 20.68 17.82
CA THR A 129 0.90 19.88 17.38
C THR A 129 1.82 20.64 16.44
N SER A 130 1.32 21.65 15.73
CA SER A 130 2.12 22.51 14.85
C SER A 130 3.11 23.41 15.62
N TYR A 131 2.92 23.60 16.93
CA TYR A 131 3.83 24.34 17.81
C TYR A 131 4.93 23.49 18.42
N LEU A 132 4.84 22.16 18.28
CA LEU A 132 5.87 21.25 18.80
C LEU A 132 7.10 21.24 17.89
N PRO A 133 8.27 20.86 18.40
CA PRO A 133 9.44 20.62 17.56
C PRO A 133 9.14 19.58 16.49
N GLN A 134 9.28 19.98 15.24
CA GLN A 134 9.11 19.09 14.09
C GLN A 134 10.44 18.45 13.69
N TYR A 135 10.39 17.30 13.01
CA TYR A 135 11.58 16.76 12.37
C TYR A 135 12.12 17.74 11.32
N LEU A 136 13.44 17.79 11.20
CA LEU A 136 14.09 18.71 10.26
C LEU A 136 13.55 18.53 8.84
N THR A 137 13.55 19.63 8.08
CA THR A 137 13.07 19.67 6.70
C THR A 137 14.12 19.07 5.77
N VAL A 138 14.18 17.73 5.73
CA VAL A 138 15.09 16.94 4.94
C VAL A 138 14.37 15.70 4.42
N ASN A 139 14.79 15.17 3.28
CA ASN A 139 14.35 13.85 2.85
C ASN A 139 15.16 12.76 3.56
N GLY A 140 14.49 11.71 4.05
CA GLY A 140 15.15 10.56 4.65
C GLY A 140 16.14 9.93 3.68
N SER A 141 17.25 9.44 4.18
CA SER A 141 18.37 8.91 3.40
C SER A 141 19.10 9.93 2.53
N SER A 142 18.89 11.23 2.72
CA SER A 142 19.67 12.28 2.08
C SER A 142 21.14 12.19 2.52
N ALA A 143 22.06 12.42 1.59
CA ALA A 143 23.48 12.55 1.94
C ALA A 143 23.76 13.83 2.70
N SER A 144 24.78 13.81 3.56
CA SER A 144 25.41 15.03 4.07
C SER A 144 26.18 15.73 2.97
N GLY A 145 26.23 17.06 3.02
CA GLY A 145 27.00 17.86 2.07
C GLY A 145 26.83 19.36 2.30
N ASP A 146 27.76 20.14 1.76
CA ASP A 146 27.70 21.60 1.67
C ASP A 146 28.10 22.00 0.24
N VAL A 147 27.12 22.34 -0.56
CA VAL A 147 27.30 22.56 -2.01
C VAL A 147 26.59 23.85 -2.45
N ALA A 148 27.16 24.52 -3.46
CA ALA A 148 26.58 25.71 -4.05
C ALA A 148 26.69 25.69 -5.57
N GLY A 149 25.59 26.03 -6.26
CA GLY A 149 25.54 26.00 -7.73
C GLY A 149 24.43 26.87 -8.27
N GLU A 150 24.46 27.07 -9.59
CA GLU A 150 23.33 27.67 -10.32
C GLU A 150 22.10 26.77 -10.18
N VAL A 151 20.92 27.40 -10.21
CA VAL A 151 19.65 26.66 -10.11
C VAL A 151 19.13 26.30 -11.48
N VAL A 152 18.68 25.04 -11.64
CA VAL A 152 17.98 24.55 -12.84
C VAL A 152 16.66 23.93 -12.44
N TYR A 153 15.57 24.35 -13.05
CA TYR A 153 14.26 23.75 -12.90
C TYR A 153 14.13 22.52 -13.81
N VAL A 154 13.76 21.39 -13.23
CA VAL A 154 13.76 20.07 -13.90
C VAL A 154 12.35 19.44 -13.95
N ASN A 155 11.29 20.25 -13.95
CA ASN A 155 9.91 19.79 -13.93
C ASN A 155 9.64 18.78 -12.79
N TYR A 156 9.21 17.56 -13.09
CA TYR A 156 9.07 16.49 -12.09
C TYR A 156 10.37 15.69 -11.86
N GLY A 157 11.46 15.97 -12.60
CA GLY A 157 12.74 15.27 -12.49
C GLY A 157 12.67 13.81 -12.92
N LEU A 158 11.83 13.50 -13.89
CA LEU A 158 11.69 12.19 -14.52
C LEU A 158 12.76 12.00 -15.61
N ILE A 159 12.92 10.77 -16.08
CA ILE A 159 13.87 10.45 -17.16
C ILE A 159 13.59 11.29 -18.40
N GLU A 160 12.33 11.37 -18.81
CA GLU A 160 11.87 12.15 -19.95
C GLU A 160 12.04 13.67 -19.76
N ASP A 161 11.92 14.17 -18.53
CA ASP A 161 12.19 15.59 -18.26
C ASP A 161 13.65 15.94 -18.50
N TYR A 162 14.57 15.07 -18.11
CA TYR A 162 16.00 15.27 -18.38
C TYR A 162 16.34 15.09 -19.85
N GLN A 163 15.69 14.17 -20.58
CA GLN A 163 15.84 14.06 -22.04
C GLN A 163 15.37 15.35 -22.74
N GLN A 164 14.30 15.95 -22.24
CA GLN A 164 13.81 17.25 -22.74
C GLN A 164 14.84 18.36 -22.45
N LEU A 165 15.46 18.39 -21.25
CA LEU A 165 16.54 19.34 -20.93
C LEU A 165 17.75 19.18 -21.86
N ASP A 166 18.16 17.93 -22.13
CA ASP A 166 19.26 17.61 -23.04
C ASP A 166 18.96 18.16 -24.44
N SER A 167 17.72 18.02 -24.94
CA SER A 167 17.29 18.57 -26.23
C SER A 167 17.30 20.11 -26.28
N MET A 168 17.18 20.76 -25.11
CA MET A 168 17.25 22.21 -24.95
C MET A 168 18.69 22.70 -24.71
N GLY A 169 19.67 21.81 -24.68
CA GLY A 169 21.08 22.13 -24.39
C GLY A 169 21.33 22.52 -22.92
N VAL A 170 20.45 22.11 -21.99
CA VAL A 170 20.56 22.46 -20.56
C VAL A 170 21.03 21.27 -19.75
N SER A 171 22.15 21.42 -19.04
CA SER A 171 22.72 20.40 -18.17
C SER A 171 22.59 20.79 -16.70
N VAL A 172 22.30 19.81 -15.83
CA VAL A 172 22.28 19.96 -14.36
C VAL A 172 23.64 19.66 -13.72
N ARG A 173 24.63 19.25 -14.51
CA ARG A 173 25.98 18.91 -14.00
C ARG A 173 26.61 20.11 -13.28
N GLY A 174 27.01 19.92 -12.02
CA GLY A 174 27.58 20.97 -11.18
C GLY A 174 26.57 22.04 -10.76
N LYS A 175 25.27 21.75 -10.80
CA LYS A 175 24.18 22.68 -10.46
C LYS A 175 23.25 22.12 -9.39
N VAL A 176 22.37 22.97 -8.84
CA VAL A 176 21.31 22.58 -7.92
C VAL A 176 20.03 22.40 -8.74
N ALA A 177 19.50 21.19 -8.75
CA ALA A 177 18.23 20.88 -9.41
C ALA A 177 17.04 21.22 -8.51
N VAL A 178 15.96 21.78 -9.09
CA VAL A 178 14.68 22.02 -8.41
C VAL A 178 13.58 21.26 -9.13
N ALA A 179 12.95 20.31 -8.46
CA ALA A 179 11.90 19.45 -9.01
C ALA A 179 10.56 19.65 -8.28
N ARG A 180 9.46 19.35 -8.98
CA ARG A 180 8.12 19.21 -8.36
C ARG A 180 7.92 17.79 -7.78
N TYR A 181 7.18 17.68 -6.69
CA TYR A 181 6.57 16.41 -6.29
C TYR A 181 5.54 15.93 -7.29
N GLY A 182 5.25 14.63 -7.25
CA GLY A 182 4.25 14.00 -8.12
C GLY A 182 4.87 13.20 -9.27
N ARG A 183 4.05 12.39 -9.89
CA ARG A 183 4.30 11.54 -11.07
C ARG A 183 5.30 10.39 -10.89
N SER A 184 6.14 10.42 -9.87
CA SER A 184 7.01 9.29 -9.50
C SER A 184 7.39 9.37 -8.02
N PHE A 185 7.93 8.27 -7.50
CA PHE A 185 8.59 8.24 -6.20
C PHE A 185 9.75 9.24 -6.15
N ARG A 186 9.91 9.94 -5.03
CA ARG A 186 10.92 10.99 -4.86
C ARG A 186 12.36 10.48 -4.99
N GLY A 187 12.60 9.21 -4.64
CA GLY A 187 13.90 8.56 -4.83
C GLY A 187 14.32 8.45 -6.29
N ILE A 188 13.37 8.27 -7.22
CA ILE A 188 13.66 8.27 -8.67
C ILE A 188 14.20 9.65 -9.09
N LYS A 189 13.59 10.74 -8.59
CA LYS A 189 14.05 12.12 -8.88
C LYS A 189 15.48 12.34 -8.37
N ALA A 190 15.78 11.85 -7.16
CA ALA A 190 17.12 11.94 -6.57
C ALA A 190 18.14 11.13 -7.39
N ARG A 191 17.81 9.89 -7.75
CA ARG A 191 18.63 9.02 -8.61
C ARG A 191 18.95 9.67 -9.96
N GLU A 192 17.95 10.23 -10.61
CA GLU A 192 18.13 10.82 -11.94
C GLU A 192 18.94 12.14 -11.89
N ALA A 193 18.74 12.95 -10.84
CA ALA A 193 19.57 14.14 -10.61
C ALA A 193 21.04 13.77 -10.37
N GLU A 194 21.30 12.79 -9.48
CA GLU A 194 22.63 12.31 -9.15
C GLU A 194 23.36 11.73 -10.38
N LYS A 195 22.69 10.85 -11.14
CA LYS A 195 23.23 10.27 -12.39
C LYS A 195 23.72 11.33 -13.38
N ARG A 196 23.07 12.49 -13.41
CA ARG A 196 23.41 13.60 -14.32
C ARG A 196 24.37 14.61 -13.71
N GLY A 197 24.87 14.32 -12.49
CA GLY A 197 25.91 15.10 -11.81
C GLY A 197 25.38 16.39 -11.17
N ALA A 198 24.11 16.47 -10.80
CA ALA A 198 23.60 17.54 -9.94
C ALA A 198 24.32 17.52 -8.59
N LEU A 199 24.57 18.69 -8.01
CA LEU A 199 25.21 18.84 -6.70
C LEU A 199 24.23 18.57 -5.57
N ALA A 200 22.97 18.96 -5.74
CA ALA A 200 21.87 18.75 -4.79
C ALA A 200 20.53 18.74 -5.55
N LEU A 201 19.51 18.20 -4.89
CA LEU A 201 18.13 18.26 -5.37
C LEU A 201 17.24 18.94 -4.32
N LEU A 202 16.50 19.94 -4.72
CA LEU A 202 15.42 20.54 -3.94
C LEU A 202 14.08 20.07 -4.53
N ILE A 203 13.15 19.61 -3.69
CA ILE A 203 11.85 19.12 -4.16
C ILE A 203 10.73 19.92 -3.49
N TYR A 204 9.76 20.40 -4.26
CA TYR A 204 8.62 21.15 -3.71
C TYR A 204 7.28 20.64 -4.24
N SER A 205 6.23 20.76 -3.43
CA SER A 205 4.85 20.57 -3.88
C SER A 205 4.40 21.82 -4.61
N ASP A 206 4.19 21.73 -5.92
CA ASP A 206 3.73 22.86 -6.71
C ASP A 206 2.24 23.13 -6.41
N PRO A 207 1.78 24.40 -6.27
CA PRO A 207 0.39 24.73 -6.00
C PRO A 207 -0.60 24.20 -7.06
N GLN A 208 -0.13 23.93 -8.30
CA GLN A 208 -0.92 23.28 -9.35
C GLN A 208 -1.34 21.86 -8.96
N ASP A 209 -0.48 21.16 -8.23
CA ASP A 209 -0.67 19.75 -7.86
C ASP A 209 -1.20 19.62 -6.42
N ASP A 210 -0.71 20.47 -5.50
CA ASP A 210 -0.99 20.39 -4.06
C ASP A 210 -0.85 21.78 -3.40
N GLY A 211 -1.88 22.62 -3.52
CA GLY A 211 -1.91 23.97 -2.96
C GLY A 211 -3.12 24.78 -3.41
N TYR A 212 -3.01 26.10 -3.39
CA TYR A 212 -4.12 27.04 -3.59
C TYR A 212 -4.84 26.92 -4.96
N VAL A 213 -4.24 26.31 -5.95
CA VAL A 213 -4.91 26.04 -7.24
C VAL A 213 -5.97 24.94 -7.11
N ARG A 214 -5.81 24.07 -6.09
CA ARG A 214 -6.72 22.94 -5.80
C ARG A 214 -7.80 23.28 -4.79
N GLY A 215 -7.67 24.38 -4.07
CA GLY A 215 -8.60 24.82 -3.05
C GLY A 215 -7.93 25.61 -1.94
N ASP A 216 -8.70 26.03 -0.96
CA ASP A 216 -8.21 26.78 0.16
C ASP A 216 -7.13 25.99 0.93
N VAL A 217 -6.06 26.69 1.33
CA VAL A 217 -4.95 26.11 2.04
C VAL A 217 -5.17 26.15 3.55
N TYR A 218 -4.54 25.22 4.24
CA TYR A 218 -4.59 25.12 5.70
C TYR A 218 -4.06 26.41 6.36
N PRO A 219 -4.77 26.99 7.37
CA PRO A 219 -5.91 26.40 8.10
C PRO A 219 -7.31 26.72 7.53
N ALA A 220 -7.45 27.56 6.51
CA ALA A 220 -8.75 27.93 5.95
C ALA A 220 -9.39 26.76 5.16
N GLY A 221 -8.57 25.88 4.58
CA GLY A 221 -8.98 24.69 3.85
C GLY A 221 -8.00 23.54 4.01
N ARG A 222 -8.17 22.54 3.21
CA ARG A 222 -7.46 21.26 3.37
C ARG A 222 -6.13 21.16 2.61
N MET A 223 -5.85 22.11 1.71
CA MET A 223 -4.68 22.02 0.83
C MET A 223 -3.40 22.53 1.53
N ARG A 224 -2.24 22.19 0.97
CA ARG A 224 -0.92 22.54 1.51
C ARG A 224 -0.69 24.04 1.50
N PRO A 225 -0.30 24.65 2.65
CA PRO A 225 0.04 26.07 2.71
C PRO A 225 1.45 26.35 2.15
N PRO A 226 1.80 27.62 1.89
CA PRO A 226 3.06 28.00 1.24
C PRO A 226 4.33 27.48 1.91
N GLN A 227 4.33 27.33 3.22
CA GLN A 227 5.46 26.84 4.02
C GLN A 227 5.42 25.32 4.22
N GLY A 228 4.30 24.67 3.87
CA GLY A 228 4.14 23.22 4.04
C GLY A 228 5.12 22.46 3.15
N VAL A 229 5.86 21.55 3.75
CA VAL A 229 6.80 20.68 3.05
C VAL A 229 6.26 19.24 2.96
N GLN A 230 6.74 18.48 2.01
CA GLN A 230 6.50 17.04 1.94
C GLN A 230 7.83 16.33 2.17
N ARG A 231 8.01 15.76 3.36
CA ARG A 231 9.19 14.94 3.69
C ARG A 231 9.11 13.60 2.95
N GLY A 232 9.91 12.64 3.32
CA GLY A 232 9.88 11.27 2.80
C GLY A 232 11.26 10.78 2.40
N SER A 233 11.51 9.47 2.45
CA SER A 233 12.79 8.89 2.05
C SER A 233 13.03 8.99 0.54
N VAL A 234 14.30 9.12 0.16
CA VAL A 234 14.77 9.05 -1.24
C VAL A 234 15.57 7.77 -1.54
N TYR A 235 15.54 6.81 -0.63
CA TYR A 235 16.11 5.48 -0.85
C TYR A 235 15.28 4.68 -1.85
N ASN A 236 15.92 4.10 -2.87
CA ASN A 236 15.23 3.34 -3.93
C ASN A 236 15.25 1.82 -3.70
N GLY A 237 15.69 1.37 -2.53
CA GLY A 237 15.68 -0.03 -2.11
C GLY A 237 14.50 -0.37 -1.21
N GLN A 238 14.55 -1.56 -0.63
CA GLN A 238 13.58 -2.07 0.34
C GLN A 238 14.34 -2.56 1.59
N GLY A 239 13.78 -2.31 2.78
CA GLY A 239 14.38 -2.72 4.04
C GLY A 239 15.65 -1.96 4.40
N ASP A 240 16.42 -2.52 5.31
CA ASP A 240 17.69 -1.92 5.73
C ASP A 240 18.73 -1.96 4.61
N PRO A 241 19.20 -0.81 4.12
CA PRO A 241 20.21 -0.77 3.07
C PRO A 241 21.53 -1.45 3.47
N SER A 242 21.80 -1.63 4.75
CA SER A 242 23.02 -2.28 5.24
C SER A 242 22.98 -3.81 5.24
N THR A 243 21.80 -4.41 5.13
CA THR A 243 21.59 -5.87 5.10
C THR A 243 20.70 -6.31 3.94
N PRO A 244 20.96 -5.92 2.68
CA PRO A 244 20.03 -6.15 1.56
C PRO A 244 19.67 -7.63 1.42
N GLY A 245 18.34 -7.93 1.46
CA GLY A 245 17.78 -9.26 1.32
C GLY A 245 17.96 -10.18 2.54
N ARG A 246 18.29 -9.61 3.70
CA ARG A 246 18.49 -10.35 4.95
C ARG A 246 18.09 -9.51 6.16
N PRO A 247 17.50 -10.09 7.21
CA PRO A 247 17.04 -9.31 8.35
C PRO A 247 18.20 -8.69 9.15
N SER A 248 18.02 -7.47 9.61
CA SER A 248 18.92 -6.71 10.47
C SER A 248 18.87 -7.20 11.93
N THR A 249 18.96 -8.50 12.12
CA THR A 249 19.04 -9.11 13.46
C THR A 249 20.40 -8.89 14.10
N LYS A 250 20.50 -9.12 15.41
CA LYS A 250 21.76 -8.96 16.14
C LYS A 250 22.88 -9.80 15.53
N GLY A 251 23.98 -9.15 15.13
CA GLY A 251 25.14 -9.81 14.51
C GLY A 251 25.02 -10.01 13.00
N ALA A 252 24.00 -9.50 12.35
CA ALA A 252 23.88 -9.55 10.89
C ALA A 252 25.09 -8.90 10.21
N ARG A 253 25.61 -9.56 9.16
CA ARG A 253 26.70 -9.01 8.33
C ARG A 253 26.15 -7.83 7.52
N ARG A 254 26.81 -6.68 7.62
CA ARG A 254 26.42 -5.45 6.94
C ARG A 254 27.33 -5.16 5.76
N VAL A 255 26.77 -4.57 4.71
CA VAL A 255 27.52 -4.06 3.58
C VAL A 255 28.05 -2.65 3.87
N PRO A 256 29.19 -2.22 3.24
CA PRO A 256 29.67 -0.86 3.40
C PRO A 256 28.72 0.16 2.76
N VAL A 257 28.73 1.40 3.22
CA VAL A 257 27.83 2.48 2.74
C VAL A 257 27.89 2.66 1.22
N SER A 258 29.05 2.43 0.61
CA SER A 258 29.23 2.51 -0.85
C SER A 258 28.38 1.50 -1.64
N GLU A 259 27.93 0.42 -1.00
CA GLU A 259 27.12 -0.65 -1.59
C GLU A 259 25.63 -0.58 -1.20
N MET A 260 25.26 0.33 -0.28
CA MET A 260 23.90 0.43 0.25
C MET A 260 22.88 1.01 -0.76
N GLY A 261 23.31 1.59 -1.86
CA GLY A 261 22.42 2.21 -2.84
C GLY A 261 21.68 3.48 -2.35
N VAL A 262 22.15 4.06 -1.25
CA VAL A 262 21.63 5.34 -0.74
C VAL A 262 22.14 6.51 -1.60
N PRO A 263 21.38 7.62 -1.75
CA PRO A 263 21.82 8.80 -2.50
C PRO A 263 23.12 9.39 -1.96
N ARG A 264 23.91 9.98 -2.85
CA ARG A 264 25.22 10.61 -2.54
C ARG A 264 25.18 12.13 -2.61
N ILE A 265 24.02 12.71 -2.95
CA ILE A 265 23.81 14.16 -3.00
C ILE A 265 22.80 14.58 -1.91
N PRO A 266 22.91 15.81 -1.37
CA PRO A 266 21.89 16.38 -0.52
C PRO A 266 20.54 16.47 -1.23
N VAL A 267 19.45 16.04 -0.56
CA VAL A 267 18.08 16.14 -1.05
C VAL A 267 17.21 16.78 0.03
N VAL A 268 16.61 17.93 -0.28
CA VAL A 268 15.86 18.73 0.69
C VAL A 268 14.48 19.08 0.13
N PRO A 269 13.38 18.74 0.86
CA PRO A 269 12.06 19.23 0.50
C PRO A 269 11.93 20.67 0.92
N ILE A 270 11.27 21.49 0.09
CA ILE A 270 11.02 22.91 0.38
C ILE A 270 9.55 23.25 0.17
N GLY A 271 9.04 24.24 0.91
CA GLY A 271 7.72 24.80 0.64
C GLY A 271 7.70 25.59 -0.67
N TYR A 272 6.51 25.71 -1.29
CA TYR A 272 6.43 26.48 -2.54
C TYR A 272 6.67 27.99 -2.35
N ALA A 273 6.61 28.53 -1.13
CA ALA A 273 7.13 29.87 -0.83
C ALA A 273 8.63 29.95 -1.11
N ASN A 274 9.42 28.96 -0.65
CA ASN A 274 10.85 28.89 -0.90
C ASN A 274 11.17 28.61 -2.38
N ALA A 275 10.38 27.76 -3.04
CA ALA A 275 10.50 27.53 -4.47
C ALA A 275 10.26 28.81 -5.28
N THR A 276 9.33 29.68 -4.83
CA THR A 276 9.11 31.00 -5.42
C THR A 276 10.37 31.86 -5.42
N GLU A 277 11.11 31.89 -4.30
CA GLU A 277 12.36 32.64 -4.17
C GLU A 277 13.46 32.18 -5.13
N LEU A 278 13.47 30.90 -5.47
CA LEU A 278 14.45 30.32 -6.40
C LEU A 278 14.02 30.43 -7.85
N LEU A 279 12.73 30.19 -8.15
CA LEU A 279 12.24 30.06 -9.53
C LEU A 279 11.90 31.40 -10.19
N ARG A 280 11.41 32.40 -9.43
CA ARG A 280 11.02 33.72 -9.97
C ARG A 280 12.14 34.44 -10.68
N GLY A 281 13.37 34.27 -10.21
CA GLY A 281 14.55 34.88 -10.76
C GLY A 281 15.21 34.14 -11.93
N LEU A 282 14.77 32.90 -12.22
CA LEU A 282 15.37 32.11 -13.29
C LEU A 282 15.17 32.77 -14.66
N ARG A 283 16.16 32.58 -15.51
CA ARG A 283 16.20 33.00 -16.91
C ARG A 283 16.52 31.79 -17.80
N GLY A 284 17.09 32.03 -18.97
CA GLY A 284 17.41 30.97 -19.92
C GLY A 284 16.20 30.56 -20.75
N ALA A 285 16.20 29.34 -21.24
CA ALA A 285 15.15 28.84 -22.11
C ALA A 285 13.77 28.87 -21.43
N SER A 286 12.74 29.21 -22.23
CA SER A 286 11.35 29.06 -21.78
C SER A 286 11.05 27.58 -21.60
N ILE A 287 10.27 27.26 -20.56
CA ILE A 287 9.81 25.89 -20.34
C ILE A 287 8.83 25.44 -21.43
N PRO A 288 8.73 24.14 -21.73
CA PRO A 288 7.58 23.58 -22.43
C PRO A 288 6.28 23.90 -21.68
N GLN A 289 5.20 24.19 -22.42
CA GLN A 289 3.91 24.56 -21.82
C GLN A 289 3.42 23.60 -20.71
N PRO A 290 3.54 22.26 -20.84
CA PRO A 290 3.14 21.34 -19.77
C PRO A 290 3.98 21.40 -18.49
N TRP A 291 5.12 22.09 -18.51
CA TRP A 291 6.01 22.24 -17.34
C TRP A 291 5.62 23.44 -16.45
N GLN A 292 4.71 24.30 -16.93
CA GLN A 292 4.23 25.41 -16.13
C GLN A 292 3.47 24.88 -14.90
N GLY A 293 3.87 25.35 -13.71
CA GLY A 293 3.16 25.08 -12.47
C GLY A 293 2.22 26.22 -12.08
N GLY A 294 1.76 26.19 -10.82
CA GLY A 294 0.78 27.11 -10.26
C GLY A 294 1.33 28.37 -9.62
N LEU A 295 2.66 28.59 -9.57
CA LEU A 295 3.20 29.83 -9.03
C LEU A 295 2.87 31.01 -9.97
N PRO A 296 2.62 32.23 -9.41
CA PRO A 296 2.05 33.37 -10.18
C PRO A 296 3.09 34.11 -11.01
N PHE A 297 3.89 33.37 -11.78
CA PHE A 297 4.84 33.91 -12.77
C PHE A 297 5.17 32.81 -13.81
N ARG A 298 5.75 33.23 -14.93
CA ARG A 298 6.20 32.31 -15.96
C ARG A 298 7.51 31.64 -15.53
N TYR A 299 7.55 30.31 -15.61
CA TYR A 299 8.75 29.56 -15.29
C TYR A 299 9.77 29.60 -16.43
N HIS A 300 11.03 29.52 -16.06
CA HIS A 300 12.17 29.34 -16.96
C HIS A 300 13.00 28.15 -16.48
N VAL A 301 13.70 27.52 -17.39
CA VAL A 301 14.51 26.35 -17.06
C VAL A 301 15.74 26.74 -16.23
N GLY A 302 16.32 27.91 -16.51
CA GLY A 302 17.68 28.24 -16.08
C GLY A 302 18.73 27.65 -17.04
N PRO A 303 20.01 27.62 -16.64
CA PRO A 303 20.56 28.38 -15.53
C PRO A 303 20.40 29.89 -15.77
N GLY A 304 20.51 30.65 -14.70
CA GLY A 304 20.35 32.09 -14.77
C GLY A 304 21.05 32.74 -13.58
N PRO A 305 20.72 34.00 -13.20
CA PRO A 305 21.45 34.66 -12.13
C PRO A 305 21.25 34.01 -10.76
N VAL A 306 20.29 33.09 -10.64
CA VAL A 306 19.97 32.46 -9.35
C VAL A 306 20.93 31.33 -9.04
N ARG A 307 21.55 31.44 -7.85
CA ARG A 307 22.40 30.38 -7.26
C ARG A 307 21.88 30.00 -5.88
N ALA A 308 21.94 28.73 -5.57
CA ALA A 308 21.58 28.20 -4.25
C ALA A 308 22.76 27.53 -3.56
N ARG A 309 22.81 27.60 -2.23
CA ARG A 309 23.67 26.78 -1.38
C ARG A 309 22.79 25.86 -0.55
N VAL A 310 23.16 24.59 -0.47
CA VAL A 310 22.44 23.58 0.29
C VAL A 310 23.42 22.91 1.25
N THR A 311 23.11 22.93 2.54
CA THR A 311 23.89 22.24 3.57
C THR A 311 23.00 21.25 4.30
N VAL A 312 23.44 20.00 4.37
CA VAL A 312 22.83 18.91 5.14
C VAL A 312 23.90 18.27 5.99
N SER A 313 23.67 18.14 7.27
CA SER A 313 24.49 17.36 8.19
C SER A 313 23.62 16.23 8.79
N THR A 314 24.20 15.05 8.94
CA THR A 314 23.54 13.88 9.55
C THR A 314 24.43 13.31 10.65
N ASP A 315 23.83 12.51 11.51
CA ASP A 315 24.53 11.78 12.58
C ASP A 315 25.20 10.47 12.11
N VAL A 316 25.46 10.32 10.81
CA VAL A 316 26.05 9.11 10.21
C VAL A 316 27.36 8.68 10.88
N ALA A 317 28.16 9.62 11.35
CA ALA A 317 29.43 9.33 12.01
C ALA A 317 29.29 8.87 13.47
N THR A 318 28.20 9.19 14.13
CA THR A 318 28.02 9.02 15.59
C THR A 318 26.88 8.08 15.95
N ALA A 319 25.83 8.02 15.12
CA ALA A 319 24.60 7.24 15.39
C ALA A 319 23.91 6.81 14.08
N ALA A 320 24.68 6.21 13.16
CA ALA A 320 24.16 5.77 11.85
C ALA A 320 23.03 4.73 11.94
N TYR A 321 23.00 3.97 13.02
CA TYR A 321 22.00 2.92 13.24
C TYR A 321 21.00 3.36 14.29
N LYS A 322 19.72 3.02 14.04
CA LYS A 322 18.62 3.25 14.97
C LYS A 322 17.89 1.95 15.22
N THR A 323 17.42 1.77 16.45
CA THR A 323 16.52 0.68 16.77
C THR A 323 15.10 1.05 16.36
N ILE A 324 14.44 0.14 15.62
CA ILE A 324 13.04 0.20 15.26
C ILE A 324 12.27 -0.96 15.89
N TRP A 325 10.94 -0.84 16.01
CA TRP A 325 10.13 -1.81 16.74
C TRP A 325 8.83 -2.14 16.00
N ASN A 326 8.72 -3.34 15.49
CA ASN A 326 7.45 -3.88 15.04
C ASN A 326 6.65 -4.43 16.23
N THR A 327 5.33 -4.23 16.22
CA THR A 327 4.46 -4.72 17.29
C THR A 327 3.43 -5.71 16.76
N PHE A 328 3.12 -6.73 17.54
CA PHE A 328 2.19 -7.78 17.17
C PHE A 328 1.20 -8.06 18.29
N GLY A 329 -0.08 -8.25 17.90
CA GLY A 329 -1.13 -8.82 18.71
C GLY A 329 -1.70 -10.05 18.03
N THR A 330 -1.69 -11.20 18.68
CA THR A 330 -2.05 -12.48 18.06
C THR A 330 -3.26 -13.12 18.72
N VAL A 331 -4.19 -13.58 17.89
CA VAL A 331 -5.24 -14.54 18.24
C VAL A 331 -4.89 -15.88 17.61
N ARG A 332 -4.45 -16.84 18.41
CA ARG A 332 -4.09 -18.17 17.92
C ARG A 332 -5.32 -18.93 17.42
N GLY A 333 -5.21 -19.52 16.25
CA GLY A 333 -6.25 -20.34 15.62
C GLY A 333 -6.55 -21.62 16.39
N SER A 334 -7.81 -22.08 16.34
CA SER A 334 -8.30 -23.28 17.00
C SER A 334 -8.06 -24.57 16.22
N GLU A 335 -8.06 -24.48 14.88
CA GLU A 335 -7.97 -25.67 14.00
C GLU A 335 -6.66 -25.69 13.18
N PHE A 336 -6.25 -24.52 12.65
CA PHE A 336 -5.08 -24.36 11.78
C PHE A 336 -4.17 -23.25 12.34
N PRO A 337 -3.54 -23.44 13.51
CA PRO A 337 -2.77 -22.39 14.19
C PRO A 337 -1.52 -21.93 13.41
N GLU A 338 -1.02 -22.74 12.47
CA GLU A 338 0.13 -22.41 11.64
C GLU A 338 -0.27 -21.64 10.36
N GLU A 339 -1.56 -21.57 10.03
CA GLU A 339 -2.09 -20.77 8.94
C GLU A 339 -2.38 -19.35 9.44
N ILE A 340 -1.85 -18.34 8.76
CA ILE A 340 -1.80 -16.95 9.25
C ILE A 340 -2.54 -16.02 8.30
N VAL A 341 -3.54 -15.33 8.82
CA VAL A 341 -4.11 -14.12 8.24
C VAL A 341 -3.53 -12.93 9.01
N MET A 342 -2.87 -12.02 8.32
CA MET A 342 -2.26 -10.85 8.94
C MET A 342 -2.93 -9.57 8.46
N ILE A 343 -3.18 -8.64 9.36
CA ILE A 343 -3.59 -7.27 9.07
C ILE A 343 -2.54 -6.33 9.66
N GLY A 344 -2.06 -5.36 8.87
CA GLY A 344 -0.98 -4.49 9.30
C GLY A 344 -1.07 -3.08 8.75
N ALA A 345 -0.40 -2.17 9.47
CA ALA A 345 -0.24 -0.76 9.14
C ALA A 345 1.10 -0.28 9.65
N HIS A 346 1.73 0.70 9.01
CA HIS A 346 2.86 1.33 9.66
C HIS A 346 2.42 2.32 10.74
N ARG A 347 3.34 2.62 11.66
CA ARG A 347 3.08 3.44 12.83
C ARG A 347 3.94 4.69 12.88
N ASP A 348 5.10 4.68 12.22
CA ASP A 348 5.94 5.85 12.08
C ASP A 348 5.33 6.88 11.12
N ALA A 349 5.77 8.14 11.24
CA ALA A 349 5.31 9.23 10.42
C ALA A 349 6.37 10.34 10.32
N TRP A 350 6.31 11.18 9.28
CA TRP A 350 7.20 12.34 9.14
C TRP A 350 6.83 13.53 10.01
N GLY A 351 5.69 13.47 10.66
CA GLY A 351 5.14 14.50 11.54
C GLY A 351 4.20 13.86 12.57
N PRO A 352 3.08 14.52 12.92
CA PRO A 352 2.04 13.93 13.78
C PRO A 352 1.31 12.75 13.11
N GLY A 353 1.28 12.70 11.78
CA GLY A 353 0.86 11.55 10.97
C GLY A 353 -0.58 11.11 11.14
N ALA A 354 -1.53 12.03 11.38
CA ALA A 354 -2.91 11.67 11.67
C ALA A 354 -3.59 10.89 10.51
N ALA A 355 -3.27 11.25 9.27
CA ALA A 355 -3.67 10.49 8.09
C ALA A 355 -2.65 9.39 7.78
N ASP A 356 -1.38 9.74 7.70
CA ASP A 356 -0.28 8.89 7.26
C ASP A 356 0.74 8.67 8.41
N ASN A 357 0.67 7.56 9.16
CA ASN A 357 -0.33 6.50 9.01
C ASN A 357 -0.98 6.12 10.36
N VAL A 358 -1.26 7.11 11.21
CA VAL A 358 -2.05 6.85 12.41
C VAL A 358 -3.43 6.31 12.03
N SER A 359 -4.02 6.74 10.89
CA SER A 359 -5.32 6.23 10.45
C SER A 359 -5.32 4.72 10.22
N GLY A 360 -4.27 4.18 9.62
CA GLY A 360 -4.08 2.74 9.44
C GLY A 360 -3.86 2.01 10.75
N THR A 361 -2.99 2.54 11.61
CA THR A 361 -2.76 1.97 12.97
C THR A 361 -4.05 1.93 13.79
N VAL A 362 -4.89 2.97 13.73
CA VAL A 362 -6.23 3.01 14.36
C VAL A 362 -7.13 1.91 13.80
N SER A 363 -7.15 1.73 12.47
CA SER A 363 -7.94 0.67 11.81
C SER A 363 -7.53 -0.71 12.32
N VAL A 364 -6.22 -0.98 12.41
CA VAL A 364 -5.68 -2.25 12.94
C VAL A 364 -6.08 -2.46 14.41
N LEU A 365 -5.98 -1.44 15.27
CA LEU A 365 -6.34 -1.54 16.68
C LEU A 365 -7.84 -1.82 16.88
N GLU A 366 -8.72 -1.12 16.17
CA GLU A 366 -10.16 -1.32 16.29
C GLU A 366 -10.61 -2.66 15.68
N ALA A 367 -9.96 -3.14 14.61
CA ALA A 367 -10.17 -4.48 14.07
C ALA A 367 -9.71 -5.55 15.08
N ALA A 368 -8.55 -5.34 15.74
CA ALA A 368 -8.02 -6.21 16.78
C ALA A 368 -8.98 -6.32 17.98
N ARG A 369 -9.52 -5.17 18.42
CA ARG A 369 -10.51 -5.14 19.50
C ARG A 369 -11.78 -5.90 19.12
N ALA A 370 -12.29 -5.69 17.91
CA ALA A 370 -13.50 -6.38 17.43
C ALA A 370 -13.33 -7.90 17.39
N VAL A 371 -12.20 -8.39 16.87
CA VAL A 371 -11.88 -9.83 16.84
C VAL A 371 -11.66 -10.38 18.25
N ALA A 372 -10.96 -9.66 19.13
CA ALA A 372 -10.76 -10.07 20.53
C ALA A 372 -12.09 -10.21 21.30
N GLU A 373 -13.06 -9.32 21.05
CA GLU A 373 -14.38 -9.42 21.63
C GLU A 373 -15.16 -10.64 21.13
N GLN A 374 -15.00 -11.03 19.86
CA GLN A 374 -15.56 -12.28 19.34
C GLN A 374 -14.95 -13.50 20.04
N VAL A 375 -13.63 -13.49 20.26
CA VAL A 375 -12.96 -14.58 21.00
C VAL A 375 -13.47 -14.69 22.43
N ARG A 376 -13.68 -13.56 23.13
CA ARG A 376 -14.29 -13.56 24.49
C ARG A 376 -15.72 -14.09 24.49
N ALA A 377 -16.46 -13.87 23.41
CA ALA A 377 -17.81 -14.43 23.21
C ALA A 377 -17.82 -15.92 22.80
N GLY A 378 -16.66 -16.59 22.77
CA GLY A 378 -16.53 -18.01 22.43
C GLY A 378 -16.27 -18.28 20.95
N ASN A 379 -16.17 -17.28 20.10
CA ASN A 379 -16.00 -17.40 18.66
C ASN A 379 -14.50 -17.30 18.27
N ARG A 380 -13.71 -18.30 18.67
CA ARG A 380 -12.28 -18.36 18.31
C ARG A 380 -12.12 -18.70 16.82
N PRO A 381 -11.34 -17.96 16.04
CA PRO A 381 -11.12 -18.24 14.62
C PRO A 381 -10.40 -19.59 14.42
N LYS A 382 -10.60 -20.22 13.26
CA LYS A 382 -9.94 -21.49 12.90
C LYS A 382 -8.45 -21.29 12.64
N ARG A 383 -8.08 -20.19 11.95
CA ARG A 383 -6.69 -19.79 11.65
C ARG A 383 -6.22 -18.71 12.61
N THR A 384 -4.93 -18.61 12.75
CA THR A 384 -4.29 -17.52 13.51
C THR A 384 -4.51 -16.19 12.79
N ILE A 385 -4.95 -15.17 13.56
CA ILE A 385 -5.00 -13.79 13.10
C ILE A 385 -3.92 -13.00 13.82
N VAL A 386 -3.10 -12.27 13.04
CA VAL A 386 -2.04 -11.40 13.56
C VAL A 386 -2.34 -9.96 13.20
N PHE A 387 -2.38 -9.08 14.20
CA PHE A 387 -2.47 -7.64 14.06
C PHE A 387 -1.09 -7.05 14.24
N ALA A 388 -0.54 -6.43 13.18
CA ALA A 388 0.82 -5.92 13.16
C ALA A 388 0.84 -4.40 13.04
N THR A 389 1.81 -3.73 13.71
CA THR A 389 2.17 -2.37 13.31
C THR A 389 3.66 -2.29 13.04
N TRP A 390 3.99 -1.73 11.88
CA TRP A 390 5.35 -1.62 11.37
C TRP A 390 5.99 -0.32 11.81
N ASP A 391 7.30 -0.34 11.94
CA ASP A 391 8.11 0.85 12.19
C ASP A 391 9.00 1.13 11.00
N ALA A 392 9.37 2.39 10.78
CA ALA A 392 10.26 2.83 9.71
C ALA A 392 9.81 2.45 8.29
N GLU A 393 8.50 2.38 8.05
CA GLU A 393 7.96 2.26 6.69
C GLU A 393 8.43 3.42 5.82
N GLU A 394 8.32 4.64 6.35
CA GLU A 394 8.64 5.91 5.72
C GLU A 394 10.12 6.04 5.30
N TRP A 395 10.97 5.16 5.79
CA TRP A 395 12.40 5.11 5.46
C TRP A 395 12.75 4.09 4.37
N GLY A 396 11.77 3.40 3.82
CA GLY A 396 11.91 2.42 2.75
C GLY A 396 11.35 1.05 3.10
N LEU A 397 10.14 1.02 3.67
CA LEU A 397 9.40 -0.19 4.09
C LEU A 397 10.24 -1.06 5.04
N VAL A 398 11.03 -0.43 5.93
CA VAL A 398 12.09 -1.13 6.65
C VAL A 398 11.51 -2.18 7.58
N GLY A 399 10.61 -1.80 8.49
CA GLY A 399 10.12 -2.72 9.52
C GLY A 399 9.40 -3.94 8.97
N SER A 400 8.52 -3.76 7.98
CA SER A 400 7.81 -4.88 7.35
C SER A 400 8.75 -5.78 6.54
N THR A 401 9.74 -5.21 5.86
CA THR A 401 10.74 -5.96 5.10
C THR A 401 11.61 -6.80 6.02
N GLU A 402 12.16 -6.21 7.09
CA GLU A 402 12.96 -6.93 8.08
C GLU A 402 12.19 -8.11 8.70
N TYR A 403 10.91 -7.90 9.01
CA TYR A 403 10.06 -8.96 9.52
C TYR A 403 9.82 -10.08 8.50
N VAL A 404 9.53 -9.73 7.25
CA VAL A 404 9.31 -10.72 6.18
C VAL A 404 10.56 -11.54 5.91
N GLU A 405 11.73 -10.94 5.95
CA GLU A 405 13.01 -11.63 5.78
C GLU A 405 13.34 -12.52 6.99
N ASP A 406 13.09 -12.05 8.21
CA ASP A 406 13.34 -12.78 9.47
C ASP A 406 12.41 -14.01 9.61
N ASP A 407 11.14 -13.88 9.25
CA ASP A 407 10.10 -14.91 9.44
C ASP A 407 9.69 -15.59 8.12
N SER A 408 10.53 -15.46 7.07
CA SER A 408 10.21 -15.86 5.69
C SER A 408 9.74 -17.30 5.56
N LEU A 409 10.38 -18.24 6.24
CA LEU A 409 10.04 -19.68 6.16
C LEU A 409 8.65 -19.95 6.75
N ARG A 410 8.33 -19.36 7.90
CA ARG A 410 7.01 -19.52 8.53
C ARG A 410 5.92 -18.89 7.67
N LEU A 411 6.17 -17.69 7.15
CA LEU A 411 5.24 -16.97 6.27
C LEU A 411 5.02 -17.69 4.94
N GLN A 412 6.06 -18.25 4.32
CA GLN A 412 5.93 -19.03 3.09
C GLN A 412 5.05 -20.27 3.30
N ARG A 413 5.19 -20.95 4.45
CA ARG A 413 4.39 -22.15 4.77
C ARG A 413 2.96 -21.80 5.16
N GLY A 414 2.78 -20.82 6.03
CA GLY A 414 1.52 -20.54 6.71
C GLY A 414 0.78 -19.30 6.24
N GLY A 415 1.42 -18.35 5.57
CA GLY A 415 0.77 -17.08 5.17
C GLY A 415 -0.42 -17.31 4.23
N VAL A 416 -1.60 -16.90 4.66
CA VAL A 416 -2.85 -16.96 3.89
C VAL A 416 -3.07 -15.67 3.14
N ALA A 417 -3.06 -14.55 3.84
CA ALA A 417 -3.24 -13.22 3.25
C ALA A 417 -2.58 -12.16 4.15
N TYR A 418 -2.13 -11.07 3.53
CA TYR A 418 -1.79 -9.84 4.22
C TYR A 418 -2.79 -8.74 3.83
N LEU A 419 -3.42 -8.15 4.83
CA LEU A 419 -4.41 -7.09 4.72
C LEU A 419 -3.73 -5.77 5.08
N ASN A 420 -3.46 -4.93 4.10
CA ASN A 420 -2.72 -3.69 4.26
C ASN A 420 -3.63 -2.53 4.64
N GLN A 421 -3.17 -1.69 5.56
CA GLN A 421 -3.87 -0.48 5.97
C GLN A 421 -2.92 0.71 5.96
N ASP A 422 -2.83 1.36 4.82
CA ASP A 422 -2.02 2.55 4.64
C ASP A 422 -2.93 3.71 4.20
N VAL A 423 -2.91 4.81 4.96
CA VAL A 423 -3.88 5.92 4.86
C VAL A 423 -5.32 5.41 4.84
N ALA A 424 -5.68 4.65 5.88
CA ALA A 424 -6.98 3.96 5.96
C ALA A 424 -8.18 4.91 5.91
N ALA A 425 -8.04 6.16 6.39
CA ALA A 425 -9.10 7.16 6.34
C ALA A 425 -8.55 8.60 6.36
N GLN A 426 -8.84 9.35 5.30
CA GLN A 426 -8.67 10.82 5.26
C GLN A 426 -9.79 11.53 4.48
N GLY A 427 -10.91 10.86 4.28
CA GLY A 427 -12.07 11.40 3.56
C GLY A 427 -13.10 10.35 3.23
N PRO A 428 -14.10 10.68 2.40
CA PRO A 428 -15.25 9.81 2.16
C PRO A 428 -15.13 8.89 0.94
N THR A 429 -14.00 8.88 0.23
CA THR A 429 -13.90 8.19 -1.06
C THR A 429 -13.26 6.82 -0.90
N PHE A 430 -14.08 5.77 -0.94
CA PHE A 430 -13.59 4.41 -0.88
C PHE A 430 -12.80 4.03 -2.13
N GLY A 431 -11.70 3.35 -1.92
CA GLY A 431 -10.90 2.68 -2.94
C GLY A 431 -10.27 1.40 -2.38
N GLY A 432 -9.90 0.50 -3.27
CA GLY A 432 -9.21 -0.71 -2.87
C GLY A 432 -8.52 -1.41 -4.02
N GLY A 433 -7.64 -2.33 -3.69
CA GLY A 433 -6.83 -3.07 -4.63
C GLY A 433 -6.28 -4.36 -4.03
N GLY A 434 -5.38 -4.99 -4.77
CA GLY A 434 -4.67 -6.17 -4.30
C GLY A 434 -4.63 -7.31 -5.32
N SER A 435 -4.23 -8.47 -4.81
CA SER A 435 -4.17 -9.71 -5.59
C SER A 435 -5.52 -10.03 -6.22
N PRO A 436 -5.59 -10.32 -7.51
CA PRO A 436 -6.86 -10.65 -8.16
C PRO A 436 -7.63 -11.78 -7.49
N SER A 437 -6.93 -12.71 -6.83
CA SER A 437 -7.53 -13.82 -6.07
C SER A 437 -8.35 -13.39 -4.85
N LEU A 438 -8.16 -12.18 -4.33
CA LEU A 438 -8.85 -11.65 -3.15
C LEU A 438 -9.81 -10.50 -3.46
N ARG A 439 -9.90 -10.05 -4.71
CA ARG A 439 -10.79 -8.94 -5.11
C ARG A 439 -12.26 -9.23 -4.82
N SER A 440 -12.71 -10.45 -5.06
CA SER A 440 -14.08 -10.88 -4.74
C SER A 440 -14.37 -10.77 -3.24
N VAL A 441 -13.40 -11.13 -2.37
CA VAL A 441 -13.53 -11.02 -0.90
C VAL A 441 -13.70 -9.56 -0.49
N LEU A 442 -12.89 -8.63 -1.02
CA LEU A 442 -13.02 -7.21 -0.72
C LEU A 442 -14.38 -6.65 -1.15
N ARG A 443 -14.84 -6.98 -2.38
CA ARG A 443 -16.16 -6.56 -2.87
C ARG A 443 -17.30 -7.08 -1.99
N ASP A 444 -17.23 -8.35 -1.60
CA ASP A 444 -18.27 -8.96 -0.79
C ASP A 444 -18.34 -8.39 0.63
N VAL A 445 -17.16 -8.07 1.22
CA VAL A 445 -17.11 -7.37 2.50
C VAL A 445 -17.68 -5.95 2.35
N ALA A 446 -17.31 -5.23 1.29
CA ALA A 446 -17.84 -3.89 1.03
C ALA A 446 -19.37 -3.89 0.80
N ARG A 447 -19.96 -4.99 0.28
CA ARG A 447 -21.43 -5.17 0.18
C ARG A 447 -22.09 -5.36 1.53
N GLY A 448 -21.38 -5.93 2.50
CA GLY A 448 -21.92 -6.24 3.84
C GLY A 448 -21.69 -5.15 4.89
N VAL A 449 -20.91 -4.10 4.59
CA VAL A 449 -20.60 -3.02 5.53
C VAL A 449 -21.29 -1.73 5.08
N GLU A 450 -22.03 -1.07 5.99
CA GLU A 450 -22.72 0.19 5.73
C GLU A 450 -21.72 1.34 5.57
N ASP A 451 -21.96 2.20 4.56
CA ASP A 451 -21.20 3.44 4.36
C ASP A 451 -21.66 4.52 5.34
N PRO A 452 -20.73 5.30 5.95
CA PRO A 452 -21.08 6.37 6.89
C PRO A 452 -22.01 7.45 6.35
N SER A 453 -22.09 7.63 5.04
CA SER A 453 -23.02 8.58 4.41
C SER A 453 -24.49 8.19 4.53
N GLY A 454 -24.82 6.97 4.97
CA GLY A 454 -26.18 6.45 5.04
C GLY A 454 -26.84 6.16 3.68
N LYS A 455 -26.05 6.14 2.59
CA LYS A 455 -26.54 5.90 1.21
C LYS A 455 -26.46 4.42 0.80
N GLY A 456 -26.37 3.52 1.77
CA GLY A 456 -26.27 2.08 1.58
C GLY A 456 -24.88 1.54 1.91
N SER A 457 -24.54 0.37 1.38
CA SER A 457 -23.26 -0.25 1.67
C SER A 457 -22.08 0.50 1.04
N VAL A 458 -20.89 0.29 1.59
CA VAL A 458 -19.62 0.82 1.02
C VAL A 458 -19.53 0.49 -0.47
N TYR A 459 -19.90 -0.73 -0.87
CA TYR A 459 -19.90 -1.14 -2.27
C TYR A 459 -20.89 -0.33 -3.13
N ALA A 460 -22.10 -0.08 -2.63
CA ALA A 460 -23.12 0.69 -3.35
C ALA A 460 -22.65 2.13 -3.61
N VAL A 461 -22.09 2.79 -2.59
CA VAL A 461 -21.55 4.14 -2.68
C VAL A 461 -20.31 4.16 -3.62
N TRP A 462 -19.44 3.16 -3.53
CA TRP A 462 -18.29 3.04 -4.41
C TRP A 462 -18.68 2.91 -5.88
N ARG A 463 -19.63 2.01 -6.21
CA ARG A 463 -20.16 1.88 -7.59
C ARG A 463 -20.78 3.17 -8.11
N GLN A 464 -21.59 3.82 -7.28
CA GLN A 464 -22.21 5.10 -7.65
C GLN A 464 -21.17 6.16 -8.01
N ARG A 465 -20.10 6.28 -7.20
CA ARG A 465 -19.01 7.24 -7.45
C ARG A 465 -18.18 6.88 -8.67
N ALA A 466 -17.92 5.60 -8.90
CA ALA A 466 -17.18 5.12 -10.05
C ALA A 466 -17.96 5.26 -11.37
N GLY A 467 -19.28 5.48 -11.32
CA GLY A 467 -20.11 5.65 -12.51
C GLY A 467 -20.13 4.43 -13.42
N VAL A 468 -19.90 3.22 -12.87
CA VAL A 468 -19.87 1.99 -13.67
C VAL A 468 -21.27 1.44 -13.92
N ALA A 469 -21.49 0.86 -15.11
CA ALA A 469 -22.73 0.19 -15.47
C ALA A 469 -23.02 -0.98 -14.51
N ASP A 470 -24.31 -1.38 -14.38
CA ASP A 470 -24.72 -2.42 -13.45
C ASP A 470 -24.07 -3.79 -13.69
N SER A 471 -23.68 -4.06 -14.93
CA SER A 471 -22.97 -5.28 -15.31
C SER A 471 -21.46 -5.28 -15.03
N LEU A 472 -20.90 -4.14 -14.57
CA LEU A 472 -19.47 -3.98 -14.34
C LEU A 472 -19.17 -3.78 -12.86
N GLU A 473 -17.98 -4.26 -12.44
CA GLU A 473 -17.43 -4.01 -11.12
C GLU A 473 -16.56 -2.74 -11.11
N PRO A 474 -16.51 -2.00 -9.99
CA PRO A 474 -15.57 -0.90 -9.84
C PRO A 474 -14.13 -1.36 -10.03
N THR A 475 -13.31 -0.50 -10.64
CA THR A 475 -11.88 -0.79 -10.86
C THR A 475 -11.16 -0.90 -9.52
N MET A 476 -10.32 -1.93 -9.41
CA MET A 476 -9.41 -2.14 -8.29
C MET A 476 -7.97 -1.97 -8.73
N GLY A 477 -7.14 -1.39 -7.84
CA GLY A 477 -5.70 -1.25 -8.06
C GLY A 477 -4.97 -2.58 -8.10
N ASN A 478 -3.85 -2.61 -8.82
CA ASN A 478 -2.89 -3.71 -8.76
C ASN A 478 -1.86 -3.45 -7.65
N PRO A 479 -1.20 -4.48 -7.11
CA PRO A 479 -0.06 -4.30 -6.21
C PRO A 479 1.12 -3.63 -6.95
N GLY A 480 1.32 -2.34 -6.70
CA GLY A 480 2.48 -1.59 -7.21
C GLY A 480 3.63 -1.56 -6.21
N GLY A 481 4.02 -0.34 -5.79
CA GLY A 481 5.02 -0.12 -4.75
C GLY A 481 4.55 0.89 -3.70
N GLY A 482 5.37 1.12 -2.67
CA GLY A 482 5.21 2.22 -1.74
C GLY A 482 4.36 1.93 -0.51
N SER A 483 4.18 0.66 -0.10
CA SER A 483 3.61 0.30 1.19
C SER A 483 4.04 -1.10 1.65
N ASP A 484 3.76 -1.44 2.90
CA ASP A 484 4.20 -2.63 3.64
C ASP A 484 3.78 -3.97 3.04
N PHE A 485 2.82 -3.99 2.11
CA PHE A 485 2.46 -5.21 1.40
C PHE A 485 3.60 -5.77 0.53
N ALA A 486 4.60 -4.95 0.18
CA ALA A 486 5.65 -5.32 -0.76
C ALA A 486 6.43 -6.58 -0.32
N GLY A 487 6.78 -6.69 0.96
CA GLY A 487 7.45 -7.88 1.48
C GLY A 487 6.62 -9.15 1.32
N PHE A 488 5.35 -9.06 1.63
CA PHE A 488 4.43 -10.20 1.54
C PHE A 488 4.14 -10.60 0.09
N TYR A 489 3.81 -9.65 -0.76
CA TYR A 489 3.43 -9.90 -2.15
C TYR A 489 4.64 -10.07 -3.07
N ASN A 490 5.52 -9.06 -3.13
CA ASN A 490 6.60 -9.04 -4.12
C ASN A 490 7.74 -10.00 -3.77
N HIS A 491 7.99 -10.25 -2.47
CA HIS A 491 9.06 -11.15 -2.03
C HIS A 491 8.59 -12.58 -1.78
N LEU A 492 7.46 -12.78 -1.10
CA LEU A 492 6.98 -14.10 -0.69
C LEU A 492 5.83 -14.67 -1.54
N GLY A 493 5.18 -13.89 -2.40
CA GLY A 493 4.03 -14.32 -3.19
C GLY A 493 2.79 -14.62 -2.34
N ILE A 494 2.62 -13.94 -1.21
CA ILE A 494 1.43 -14.03 -0.38
C ILE A 494 0.39 -13.05 -0.92
N PRO A 495 -0.87 -13.49 -1.16
CA PRO A 495 -1.94 -12.61 -1.61
C PRO A 495 -2.18 -11.44 -0.65
N ILE A 496 -2.44 -10.25 -1.21
CA ILE A 496 -2.70 -9.04 -0.42
C ILE A 496 -4.02 -8.39 -0.80
N VAL A 497 -4.58 -7.65 0.15
CA VAL A 497 -5.65 -6.67 -0.07
C VAL A 497 -5.24 -5.36 0.58
N ASP A 498 -5.51 -4.26 -0.11
CA ASP A 498 -5.34 -2.90 0.37
C ASP A 498 -6.64 -2.12 0.17
N TRP A 499 -7.08 -1.33 1.16
CA TRP A 499 -8.28 -0.53 1.07
C TRP A 499 -8.25 0.67 1.99
N GLY A 500 -8.99 1.72 1.63
CA GLY A 500 -9.10 2.90 2.45
C GLY A 500 -10.17 3.88 1.96
N PHE A 501 -10.36 4.92 2.73
CA PHE A 501 -11.26 6.03 2.45
C PHE A 501 -10.44 7.29 2.22
N GLY A 502 -10.14 7.58 0.95
CA GLY A 502 -9.34 8.71 0.54
C GLY A 502 -10.09 10.03 0.48
N GLY A 503 -9.34 11.09 0.37
CA GLY A 503 -9.79 12.45 0.15
C GLY A 503 -8.70 13.30 -0.46
N SER A 504 -9.05 14.47 -1.04
CA SER A 504 -8.04 15.44 -1.44
C SER A 504 -7.48 16.14 -0.21
N GLY A 505 -6.17 16.38 -0.14
CA GLY A 505 -5.57 17.12 0.97
C GLY A 505 -4.06 17.23 0.80
N GLY A 506 -3.50 18.34 1.24
CA GLY A 506 -2.09 18.67 1.15
C GLY A 506 -1.33 18.57 2.48
N ALA A 507 -1.83 17.77 3.44
CA ALA A 507 -1.19 17.63 4.76
C ALA A 507 -0.12 16.54 4.79
N ASN A 508 -0.18 15.55 3.87
CA ASN A 508 0.69 14.38 3.86
C ASN A 508 2.18 14.75 4.01
N HIS A 509 2.90 14.05 4.90
CA HIS A 509 4.32 14.21 5.21
C HIS A 509 4.74 15.61 5.70
N SER A 510 3.81 16.38 6.25
CA SER A 510 4.06 17.72 6.80
C SER A 510 3.78 17.80 8.30
N ALA A 511 4.15 18.91 8.93
CA ALA A 511 3.74 19.23 10.30
C ALA A 511 2.21 19.36 10.45
N TYR A 512 1.50 19.48 9.35
CA TYR A 512 0.06 19.73 9.31
C TYR A 512 -0.78 18.46 9.12
N ASP A 513 -0.16 17.29 8.99
CA ASP A 513 -0.87 16.01 9.10
C ASP A 513 -1.15 15.70 10.56
N SER A 514 -2.04 16.50 11.15
CA SER A 514 -2.34 16.57 12.56
C SER A 514 -3.74 16.08 12.90
N TYR A 515 -3.97 15.76 14.19
CA TYR A 515 -5.31 15.48 14.69
C TYR A 515 -6.28 16.63 14.38
N HIS A 516 -5.83 17.90 14.47
CA HIS A 516 -6.66 19.06 14.16
C HIS A 516 -7.08 19.09 12.69
N TRP A 517 -6.13 18.84 11.76
CA TRP A 517 -6.45 18.75 10.34
C TRP A 517 -7.41 17.59 10.04
N MET A 518 -7.14 16.42 10.63
CA MET A 518 -7.99 15.23 10.44
C MET A 518 -9.41 15.49 10.88
N ARG A 519 -9.58 16.06 12.06
CA ARG A 519 -10.90 16.36 12.62
C ARG A 519 -11.64 17.46 11.87
N THR A 520 -10.92 18.41 11.26
CA THR A 520 -11.54 19.54 10.54
C THR A 520 -11.85 19.19 9.08
N PHE A 521 -10.94 18.54 8.40
CA PHE A 521 -11.00 18.36 6.94
C PHE A 521 -10.94 16.90 6.47
N GLY A 522 -10.38 15.99 7.25
CA GLY A 522 -10.23 14.58 6.90
C GLY A 522 -11.51 13.79 7.15
N ASP A 523 -11.59 13.17 8.33
CA ASP A 523 -12.76 12.42 8.81
C ASP A 523 -13.22 13.03 10.15
N SER A 524 -14.01 14.09 10.08
CA SER A 524 -14.37 14.93 11.22
C SER A 524 -15.07 14.17 12.36
N GLY A 525 -15.76 13.10 12.05
CA GLY A 525 -16.48 12.24 13.00
C GLY A 525 -15.84 10.88 13.21
N TYR A 526 -14.67 10.60 12.61
CA TYR A 526 -14.00 9.31 12.68
C TYR A 526 -14.84 8.10 12.21
N ALA A 527 -15.88 8.37 11.45
CA ALA A 527 -16.79 7.35 10.96
C ALA A 527 -16.15 6.48 9.88
N TYR A 528 -15.35 7.06 9.00
CA TYR A 528 -14.60 6.33 7.97
C TYR A 528 -13.46 5.50 8.56
N HIS A 529 -12.77 5.99 9.60
CA HIS A 529 -11.81 5.20 10.39
C HIS A 529 -12.48 3.94 10.97
N ALA A 530 -13.63 4.11 11.63
CA ALA A 530 -14.37 2.97 12.16
C ALA A 530 -14.82 2.00 11.06
N THR A 531 -15.21 2.51 9.88
CA THR A 531 -15.64 1.69 8.76
C THR A 531 -14.48 0.92 8.11
N ALA A 532 -13.32 1.53 7.97
CA ALA A 532 -12.10 0.82 7.53
C ALA A 532 -11.78 -0.36 8.47
N ALA A 533 -11.85 -0.13 9.78
CA ALA A 533 -11.65 -1.17 10.80
C ALA A 533 -12.73 -2.26 10.77
N ARG A 534 -14.01 -1.91 10.52
CA ARG A 534 -15.10 -2.88 10.33
C ARG A 534 -14.79 -3.84 9.18
N MET A 535 -14.38 -3.28 8.04
CA MET A 535 -13.99 -4.07 6.88
C MET A 535 -12.79 -4.97 7.19
N GLY A 536 -11.78 -4.46 7.89
CA GLY A 536 -10.60 -5.23 8.32
C GLY A 536 -10.97 -6.41 9.22
N ALA A 537 -11.78 -6.18 10.24
CA ALA A 537 -12.24 -7.25 11.15
C ALA A 537 -13.03 -8.32 10.41
N VAL A 538 -13.94 -7.93 9.53
CA VAL A 538 -14.77 -8.84 8.74
C VAL A 538 -13.92 -9.66 7.77
N MET A 539 -12.99 -9.04 7.02
CA MET A 539 -12.10 -9.75 6.10
C MET A 539 -11.20 -10.75 6.85
N ALA A 540 -10.59 -10.31 7.96
CA ALA A 540 -9.73 -11.18 8.76
C ALA A 540 -10.50 -12.41 9.26
N LEU A 541 -11.72 -12.24 9.79
CA LEU A 541 -12.56 -13.34 10.24
C LEU A 541 -13.04 -14.24 9.10
N ARG A 542 -13.39 -13.67 7.96
CA ARG A 542 -13.81 -14.43 6.76
C ARG A 542 -12.69 -15.33 6.26
N LEU A 543 -11.48 -14.82 6.13
CA LEU A 543 -10.32 -15.59 5.70
C LEU A 543 -9.90 -16.62 6.76
N ALA A 544 -9.97 -16.25 8.04
CA ALA A 544 -9.56 -17.13 9.13
C ALA A 544 -10.53 -18.28 9.40
N ASN A 545 -11.83 -18.13 9.11
CA ASN A 545 -12.85 -19.13 9.44
C ASN A 545 -13.25 -20.02 8.24
N ALA A 546 -12.86 -19.67 7.01
CA ALA A 546 -13.22 -20.45 5.83
C ALA A 546 -12.71 -21.90 5.94
N ASP A 547 -13.53 -22.88 5.56
CA ASP A 547 -13.14 -24.28 5.45
C ASP A 547 -12.09 -24.44 4.35
N VAL A 548 -12.38 -23.85 3.20
CA VAL A 548 -11.45 -23.68 2.08
C VAL A 548 -11.22 -22.18 1.88
N VAL A 549 -9.97 -21.71 1.88
CA VAL A 549 -9.67 -20.28 1.71
C VAL A 549 -10.32 -19.76 0.43
N PRO A 550 -11.08 -18.65 0.50
CA PRO A 550 -11.94 -18.20 -0.61
C PRO A 550 -11.15 -17.42 -1.68
N TYR A 551 -10.05 -18.00 -2.17
CA TYR A 551 -9.34 -17.43 -3.32
C TYR A 551 -10.14 -17.62 -4.61
N ASP A 552 -10.26 -16.55 -5.40
CA ASP A 552 -10.87 -16.58 -6.72
C ASP A 552 -9.80 -16.64 -7.81
N TYR A 553 -9.32 -17.85 -8.11
CA TYR A 553 -8.32 -18.04 -9.16
C TYR A 553 -8.93 -18.00 -10.58
N VAL A 554 -10.26 -18.05 -10.72
CA VAL A 554 -10.92 -17.79 -12.01
C VAL A 554 -10.81 -16.29 -12.34
N GLU A 555 -11.12 -15.40 -11.40
CA GLU A 555 -10.91 -13.95 -11.58
C GLU A 555 -9.42 -13.65 -11.81
N TYR A 556 -8.52 -14.34 -11.08
CA TYR A 556 -7.08 -14.19 -11.25
C TYR A 556 -6.65 -14.48 -12.69
N ALA A 557 -6.93 -15.66 -13.19
CA ALA A 557 -6.52 -16.07 -14.53
C ALA A 557 -7.15 -15.20 -15.63
N ARG A 558 -8.42 -14.85 -15.50
CA ARG A 558 -9.10 -13.91 -16.41
C ARG A 558 -8.44 -12.54 -16.41
N THR A 559 -8.02 -12.05 -15.24
CA THR A 559 -7.30 -10.77 -15.13
C THR A 559 -5.97 -10.85 -15.88
N MET A 560 -5.22 -11.94 -15.73
CA MET A 560 -3.96 -12.16 -16.47
C MET A 560 -4.20 -12.23 -17.98
N GLY A 561 -5.24 -12.92 -18.41
CA GLY A 561 -5.61 -13.03 -19.84
C GLY A 561 -5.88 -11.66 -20.48
N ARG A 562 -6.48 -10.72 -19.73
CA ARG A 562 -6.73 -9.34 -20.21
C ARG A 562 -5.45 -8.54 -20.47
N TYR A 563 -4.31 -8.91 -19.91
CA TYR A 563 -3.04 -8.22 -20.15
C TYR A 563 -2.28 -8.71 -21.38
N VAL A 564 -2.57 -9.91 -21.89
CA VAL A 564 -1.86 -10.51 -23.05
C VAL A 564 -1.90 -9.61 -24.29
N PRO A 565 -3.04 -9.02 -24.68
CA PRO A 565 -3.07 -8.11 -25.85
C PRO A 565 -2.15 -6.88 -25.72
N ALA A 566 -1.92 -6.41 -24.49
CA ALA A 566 -0.99 -5.30 -24.26
C ALA A 566 0.47 -5.73 -24.46
N VAL A 567 0.82 -6.98 -24.08
CA VAL A 567 2.14 -7.57 -24.37
C VAL A 567 2.34 -7.71 -25.88
N ASP A 568 1.37 -8.29 -26.61
CA ASP A 568 1.43 -8.41 -28.07
C ASP A 568 1.62 -7.04 -28.76
N SER A 569 0.86 -6.04 -28.31
CA SER A 569 0.98 -4.68 -28.81
C SER A 569 2.35 -4.05 -28.53
N ALA A 570 2.94 -4.33 -27.35
CA ALA A 570 4.26 -3.84 -26.98
C ALA A 570 5.36 -4.51 -27.84
N LEU A 571 5.28 -5.82 -28.06
CA LEU A 571 6.18 -6.57 -28.95
C LEU A 571 6.12 -6.06 -30.37
N ALA A 572 4.91 -5.82 -30.91
CA ALA A 572 4.71 -5.30 -32.25
C ALA A 572 5.32 -3.89 -32.41
N ARG A 573 5.10 -2.98 -31.46
CA ARG A 573 5.73 -1.64 -31.44
C ARG A 573 7.25 -1.71 -31.40
N ALA A 574 7.79 -2.63 -30.60
CA ALA A 574 9.23 -2.86 -30.49
C ALA A 574 9.81 -3.64 -31.69
N LYS A 575 8.97 -4.08 -32.63
CA LYS A 575 9.33 -4.93 -33.79
C LYS A 575 10.08 -6.21 -33.37
N MET A 576 9.71 -6.77 -32.23
CA MET A 576 10.28 -8.02 -31.72
C MET A 576 9.55 -9.23 -32.29
N THR A 577 10.28 -10.11 -32.99
CA THR A 577 9.78 -11.37 -33.51
C THR A 577 10.34 -12.56 -32.70
N GLY A 578 9.66 -13.70 -32.74
CA GLY A 578 10.14 -14.91 -32.06
C GLY A 578 9.89 -14.97 -30.56
N VAL A 579 9.16 -13.99 -29.98
CA VAL A 579 8.73 -14.03 -28.58
C VAL A 579 7.44 -14.88 -28.47
N PRO A 580 7.39 -15.93 -27.60
CA PRO A 580 6.30 -16.89 -27.58
C PRO A 580 5.06 -16.41 -26.79
N ALA A 581 4.51 -15.23 -27.11
CA ALA A 581 3.34 -14.66 -26.42
C ALA A 581 2.11 -15.60 -26.48
N ALA A 582 1.92 -16.32 -27.55
CA ALA A 582 0.86 -17.32 -27.68
C ALA A 582 1.01 -18.48 -26.67
N VAL A 583 2.25 -18.85 -26.32
CA VAL A 583 2.52 -19.89 -25.30
C VAL A 583 2.10 -19.37 -23.90
N LEU A 584 2.39 -18.09 -23.60
CA LEU A 584 1.93 -17.45 -22.38
C LEU A 584 0.39 -17.40 -22.31
N ALA A 585 -0.25 -16.97 -23.39
CA ALA A 585 -1.72 -16.96 -23.48
C ALA A 585 -2.34 -18.33 -23.23
N ALA A 586 -1.76 -19.38 -23.84
CA ALA A 586 -2.22 -20.76 -23.65
C ALA A 586 -2.02 -21.26 -22.21
N ALA A 587 -0.91 -20.91 -21.55
CA ALA A 587 -0.65 -21.28 -20.17
C ALA A 587 -1.63 -20.59 -19.20
N ILE A 588 -1.94 -19.30 -19.42
CA ILE A 588 -2.96 -18.57 -18.65
C ILE A 588 -4.35 -19.20 -18.85
N ALA A 589 -4.72 -19.56 -20.08
CA ALA A 589 -6.00 -20.22 -20.36
C ALA A 589 -6.12 -21.59 -19.66
N ARG A 590 -5.02 -22.38 -19.60
CA ARG A 590 -5.00 -23.63 -18.82
C ARG A 590 -5.19 -23.39 -17.33
N MET A 591 -4.57 -22.34 -16.78
CA MET A 591 -4.81 -21.95 -15.38
C MET A 591 -6.28 -21.60 -15.14
N GLU A 592 -6.94 -20.88 -16.06
CA GLU A 592 -8.38 -20.58 -15.94
C GLU A 592 -9.21 -21.86 -15.91
N GLN A 593 -8.93 -22.82 -16.80
CA GLN A 593 -9.63 -24.11 -16.83
C GLN A 593 -9.43 -24.90 -15.54
N ALA A 594 -8.20 -24.98 -15.03
CA ALA A 594 -7.90 -25.63 -13.76
C ALA A 594 -8.62 -24.96 -12.58
N ALA A 595 -8.66 -23.61 -12.57
CA ALA A 595 -9.36 -22.82 -11.56
C ALA A 595 -10.87 -23.06 -11.58
N GLN A 596 -11.50 -23.11 -12.75
CA GLN A 596 -12.93 -23.42 -12.92
C GLN A 596 -13.24 -24.83 -12.44
N ALA A 597 -12.43 -25.82 -12.82
CA ALA A 597 -12.59 -27.21 -12.38
C ALA A 597 -12.43 -27.37 -10.87
N PHE A 598 -11.47 -26.65 -10.25
CA PHE A 598 -11.32 -26.59 -8.80
C PHE A 598 -12.54 -25.95 -8.14
N ALA A 599 -13.01 -24.80 -8.62
CA ALA A 599 -14.17 -24.10 -8.04
C ALA A 599 -15.42 -25.00 -8.04
N GLN A 600 -15.69 -25.71 -9.15
CA GLN A 600 -16.81 -26.66 -9.23
C GLN A 600 -16.66 -27.81 -8.23
N ALA A 601 -15.47 -28.42 -8.11
CA ALA A 601 -15.22 -29.49 -7.16
C ALA A 601 -15.37 -29.01 -5.69
N ARG A 602 -14.82 -27.85 -5.39
CA ARG A 602 -14.97 -27.21 -4.07
C ARG A 602 -16.44 -27.01 -3.70
N ASP A 603 -17.21 -26.41 -4.57
CA ASP A 603 -18.60 -26.05 -4.28
C ASP A 603 -19.47 -27.32 -4.15
N ALA A 604 -19.22 -28.35 -4.95
CA ALA A 604 -19.87 -29.65 -4.82
C ALA A 604 -19.51 -30.34 -3.49
N THR A 605 -18.26 -30.29 -3.05
CA THR A 605 -17.82 -30.90 -1.79
C THR A 605 -18.34 -30.14 -0.56
N LEU A 606 -18.42 -28.81 -0.62
CA LEU A 606 -18.91 -27.95 0.47
C LEU A 606 -20.44 -28.03 0.64
N ALA A 607 -21.17 -28.79 -0.18
CA ALA A 607 -22.57 -29.16 0.10
C ALA A 607 -22.70 -30.01 1.38
N ALA A 608 -21.61 -30.61 1.86
CA ALA A 608 -21.51 -31.36 3.11
C ALA A 608 -20.33 -30.88 3.96
N PRO A 609 -20.30 -31.24 5.29
CA PRO A 609 -19.17 -30.93 6.16
C PRO A 609 -17.87 -31.51 5.62
N LEU A 610 -16.80 -30.69 5.63
CA LEU A 610 -15.46 -31.07 5.18
C LEU A 610 -14.62 -31.55 6.37
N SER A 611 -13.88 -32.65 6.21
CA SER A 611 -12.95 -33.07 7.26
C SER A 611 -11.75 -32.12 7.34
N LYS A 612 -11.22 -31.95 8.56
CA LYS A 612 -10.04 -31.10 8.82
C LYS A 612 -8.84 -31.48 7.95
N GLY A 613 -8.61 -32.78 7.72
CA GLY A 613 -7.50 -33.27 6.91
C GLY A 613 -7.65 -32.90 5.43
N VAL A 614 -8.85 -32.99 4.87
CA VAL A 614 -9.15 -32.57 3.49
C VAL A 614 -8.98 -31.06 3.37
N ALA A 615 -9.55 -30.28 4.30
CA ALA A 615 -9.38 -28.84 4.33
C ALA A 615 -7.90 -28.41 4.35
N ALA A 616 -7.10 -29.02 5.23
CA ALA A 616 -5.67 -28.72 5.37
C ALA A 616 -4.89 -28.94 4.05
N ARG A 617 -5.05 -30.12 3.42
CA ARG A 617 -4.38 -30.42 2.15
C ARG A 617 -4.83 -29.51 1.01
N THR A 618 -6.13 -29.23 0.93
CA THR A 618 -6.68 -28.31 -0.08
C THR A 618 -6.10 -26.91 0.07
N ASN A 619 -6.10 -26.38 1.30
CA ASN A 619 -5.58 -25.03 1.58
C ASN A 619 -4.07 -24.94 1.39
N GLU A 620 -3.31 -26.00 1.67
CA GLU A 620 -1.89 -26.06 1.37
C GLU A 620 -1.62 -25.96 -0.13
N ALA A 621 -2.37 -26.71 -0.95
CA ALA A 621 -2.24 -26.65 -2.40
C ALA A 621 -2.63 -25.25 -2.95
N LEU A 622 -3.71 -24.66 -2.43
CA LEU A 622 -4.13 -23.32 -2.83
C LEU A 622 -3.09 -22.24 -2.52
N ARG A 623 -2.43 -22.29 -1.37
CA ARG A 623 -1.35 -21.34 -1.04
C ARG A 623 -0.16 -21.44 -1.98
N ARG A 624 0.06 -22.57 -2.65
CA ARG A 624 1.15 -22.74 -3.63
C ARG A 624 0.88 -22.05 -4.96
N VAL A 625 -0.37 -21.71 -5.30
CA VAL A 625 -0.74 -21.16 -6.62
C VAL A 625 -0.02 -19.84 -6.90
N GLU A 626 -0.19 -18.82 -6.09
CA GLU A 626 0.49 -17.52 -6.31
C GLU A 626 2.00 -17.60 -6.02
N ARG A 627 2.43 -18.48 -5.12
CA ARG A 627 3.86 -18.73 -4.89
C ARG A 627 4.57 -19.34 -6.09
N ALA A 628 3.86 -20.15 -6.89
CA ALA A 628 4.39 -20.66 -8.14
C ALA A 628 4.70 -19.54 -9.16
N LEU A 629 4.06 -18.38 -9.03
CA LEU A 629 4.27 -17.20 -9.87
C LEU A 629 5.41 -16.28 -9.35
N THR A 630 6.21 -16.77 -8.41
CA THR A 630 7.44 -16.11 -7.95
C THR A 630 8.67 -16.86 -8.45
N ARG A 631 9.81 -16.15 -8.49
CA ARG A 631 11.11 -16.71 -8.89
C ARG A 631 12.16 -16.41 -7.81
N PRO A 632 12.87 -17.42 -7.25
CA PRO A 632 13.84 -17.22 -6.18
C PRO A 632 14.94 -16.21 -6.51
N GLU A 633 15.41 -16.17 -7.76
CA GLU A 633 16.43 -15.25 -8.27
C GLU A 633 15.91 -13.81 -8.41
N GLY A 634 14.61 -13.62 -8.36
CA GLY A 634 13.94 -12.34 -8.49
C GLY A 634 14.01 -11.72 -9.89
N LEU A 635 13.70 -10.43 -9.96
CA LEU A 635 13.81 -9.65 -11.19
C LEU A 635 15.29 -9.34 -11.48
N ARG A 636 15.67 -9.28 -12.75
CA ARG A 636 17.06 -9.09 -13.19
C ARG A 636 17.75 -7.86 -12.58
N THR A 637 17.03 -6.75 -12.47
CA THR A 637 17.57 -5.48 -11.95
C THR A 637 17.32 -5.30 -10.44
N ARG A 638 16.44 -6.11 -9.84
CA ARG A 638 15.93 -5.99 -8.48
C ARG A 638 15.64 -7.38 -7.91
N SER A 639 16.68 -8.14 -7.58
CA SER A 639 16.57 -9.54 -7.13
C SER A 639 15.71 -9.76 -5.89
N TRP A 640 15.51 -8.73 -5.08
CA TRP A 640 14.60 -8.78 -3.94
C TRP A 640 13.13 -8.95 -4.36
N TYR A 641 12.72 -8.38 -5.50
CA TYR A 641 11.39 -8.57 -6.07
C TYR A 641 11.33 -9.92 -6.79
N ARG A 642 10.56 -10.86 -6.26
CA ARG A 642 10.43 -12.23 -6.76
C ARG A 642 9.14 -12.50 -7.52
N ASN A 643 8.11 -11.67 -7.32
CA ASN A 643 6.82 -11.82 -7.99
C ASN A 643 6.93 -11.42 -9.48
N LEU A 644 6.45 -12.30 -10.37
CA LEU A 644 6.52 -12.11 -11.82
C LEU A 644 5.23 -11.52 -12.42
N ILE A 645 4.23 -11.24 -11.59
CA ILE A 645 2.92 -10.75 -12.04
C ILE A 645 2.84 -9.23 -11.92
N TYR A 646 3.12 -8.68 -10.74
CA TYR A 646 3.17 -7.24 -10.49
C TYR A 646 4.41 -6.88 -9.70
N ALA A 647 5.01 -5.77 -10.06
CA ALA A 647 6.05 -5.13 -9.26
C ALA A 647 5.97 -3.62 -9.44
N ALA A 648 6.59 -2.86 -8.52
CA ALA A 648 6.78 -1.44 -8.74
C ALA A 648 7.60 -1.18 -10.01
N ASP A 649 7.24 -0.22 -10.84
CA ASP A 649 8.04 0.18 -12.00
C ASP A 649 9.37 0.80 -11.54
N GLU A 650 10.49 0.31 -12.04
CA GLU A 650 11.84 0.74 -11.65
C GLU A 650 12.14 2.22 -11.97
N ASN A 651 11.38 2.83 -12.89
CA ASN A 651 11.51 4.22 -13.31
C ASN A 651 10.42 5.13 -12.76
N ASN A 652 9.41 4.56 -12.08
CA ASN A 652 8.35 5.32 -11.41
C ASN A 652 8.36 5.12 -9.89
N GLY A 653 8.56 3.90 -9.40
CA GLY A 653 8.62 3.54 -7.99
C GLY A 653 7.27 3.25 -7.32
N TYR A 654 6.18 3.88 -7.77
CA TYR A 654 4.81 3.68 -7.26
C TYR A 654 3.93 2.90 -8.22
N ALA A 655 3.96 3.24 -9.51
CA ALA A 655 3.13 2.58 -10.52
C ALA A 655 3.48 1.09 -10.61
N ASP A 656 2.47 0.26 -10.83
CA ASP A 656 2.66 -1.15 -11.12
C ASP A 656 3.13 -1.38 -12.55
N VAL A 657 3.95 -2.38 -12.72
CA VAL A 657 4.27 -2.99 -14.01
C VAL A 657 3.78 -4.43 -14.02
N VAL A 658 2.98 -4.75 -15.05
CA VAL A 658 2.44 -6.10 -15.26
C VAL A 658 3.49 -6.94 -16.00
N PHE A 659 3.67 -8.20 -15.57
CA PHE A 659 4.67 -9.11 -16.10
C PHE A 659 6.06 -8.44 -16.18
N PRO A 660 6.60 -8.00 -15.02
CA PRO A 660 7.73 -7.08 -14.98
C PRO A 660 8.93 -7.57 -15.78
N THR A 661 9.29 -8.86 -15.72
CA THR A 661 10.44 -9.40 -16.48
C THR A 661 10.26 -9.29 -17.98
N VAL A 662 9.06 -9.58 -18.47
CA VAL A 662 8.71 -9.48 -19.91
C VAL A 662 8.66 -8.01 -20.34
N SER A 663 7.97 -7.18 -19.58
CA SER A 663 7.79 -5.74 -19.89
C SER A 663 9.14 -4.99 -19.87
N GLU A 664 10.00 -5.29 -18.90
CA GLU A 664 11.34 -4.69 -18.80
C GLU A 664 12.28 -5.15 -19.93
N ALA A 665 12.19 -6.42 -20.35
CA ALA A 665 12.96 -6.94 -21.49
C ALA A 665 12.53 -6.29 -22.81
N ILE A 666 11.22 -6.08 -23.02
CA ILE A 666 10.69 -5.34 -24.18
C ILE A 666 11.16 -3.90 -24.17
N ARG A 667 11.11 -3.22 -23.02
CA ARG A 667 11.58 -1.84 -22.83
C ARG A 667 13.08 -1.71 -23.12
N ALA A 668 13.88 -2.72 -22.75
CA ALA A 668 15.31 -2.76 -23.01
C ALA A 668 15.67 -3.03 -24.48
N GLY A 669 14.72 -3.38 -25.34
CA GLY A 669 14.98 -3.72 -26.73
C GLY A 669 15.59 -5.11 -26.94
N ASP A 670 15.58 -5.98 -25.92
CA ASP A 670 16.24 -7.32 -25.97
C ASP A 670 15.21 -8.42 -26.28
N ALA A 671 15.05 -8.74 -27.57
CA ALA A 671 14.10 -9.76 -28.02
C ALA A 671 14.45 -11.16 -27.49
N GLY A 672 15.75 -11.49 -27.35
CA GLY A 672 16.18 -12.78 -26.82
C GLY A 672 15.85 -12.93 -25.34
N LEU A 673 16.02 -11.86 -24.55
CA LEU A 673 15.59 -11.81 -23.15
C LEU A 673 14.07 -11.88 -23.04
N ALA A 674 13.34 -11.09 -23.83
CA ALA A 674 11.88 -11.10 -23.83
C ALA A 674 11.32 -12.51 -24.13
N ALA A 675 11.93 -13.25 -25.08
CA ALA A 675 11.54 -14.63 -25.38
C ALA A 675 11.77 -15.56 -24.18
N ARG A 676 12.92 -15.50 -23.54
CA ARG A 676 13.22 -16.33 -22.34
C ARG A 676 12.30 -16.01 -21.18
N GLU A 677 12.08 -14.73 -20.88
CA GLU A 677 11.23 -14.30 -19.76
C GLU A 677 9.75 -14.65 -19.99
N THR A 678 9.28 -14.57 -21.25
CA THR A 678 7.93 -15.01 -21.61
C THR A 678 7.76 -16.52 -21.45
N ALA A 679 8.76 -17.30 -21.82
CA ALA A 679 8.73 -18.75 -21.66
C ALA A 679 8.80 -19.17 -20.17
N ASP A 680 9.65 -18.52 -19.37
CA ASP A 680 9.69 -18.76 -17.92
C ASP A 680 8.35 -18.42 -17.27
N LEU A 681 7.79 -17.26 -17.57
CA LEU A 681 6.48 -16.85 -17.03
C LEU A 681 5.38 -17.87 -17.43
N ALA A 682 5.36 -18.35 -18.67
CA ALA A 682 4.43 -19.39 -19.09
C ALA A 682 4.61 -20.67 -18.26
N SER A 683 5.85 -21.10 -18.01
CA SER A 683 6.13 -22.28 -17.17
C SER A 683 5.65 -22.11 -15.72
N ARG A 684 5.67 -20.88 -15.20
CA ARG A 684 5.13 -20.56 -13.87
C ARG A 684 3.61 -20.66 -13.83
N PHE A 685 2.91 -20.21 -14.86
CA PHE A 685 1.46 -20.42 -14.97
C PHE A 685 1.10 -21.91 -15.06
N GLU A 686 1.92 -22.76 -15.72
CA GLU A 686 1.75 -24.20 -15.69
C GLU A 686 1.95 -24.79 -14.28
N ALA A 687 2.91 -24.29 -13.52
CA ALA A 687 3.10 -24.72 -12.13
C ALA A 687 1.92 -24.30 -11.24
N ALA A 688 1.36 -23.10 -11.45
CA ALA A 688 0.14 -22.65 -10.79
C ALA A 688 -1.07 -23.52 -11.15
N SER A 689 -1.20 -23.91 -12.42
CA SER A 689 -2.26 -24.84 -12.88
C SER A 689 -2.17 -26.19 -12.17
N ARG A 690 -0.96 -26.77 -12.04
CA ARG A 690 -0.75 -28.03 -11.30
C ARG A 690 -1.13 -27.88 -9.81
N ALA A 691 -0.83 -26.75 -9.18
CA ALA A 691 -1.24 -26.51 -7.80
C ALA A 691 -2.77 -26.46 -7.64
N LEU A 692 -3.49 -25.95 -8.64
CA LEU A 692 -4.97 -25.98 -8.68
C LEU A 692 -5.52 -27.38 -8.90
N GLU A 693 -4.86 -28.19 -9.73
CA GLU A 693 -5.20 -29.60 -9.94
C GLU A 693 -4.98 -30.42 -8.66
N ASP A 694 -3.88 -30.17 -7.92
CA ASP A 694 -3.62 -30.76 -6.61
C ASP A 694 -4.72 -30.37 -5.61
N ALA A 695 -5.12 -29.10 -5.59
CA ALA A 695 -6.20 -28.62 -4.74
C ALA A 695 -7.55 -29.29 -5.09
N ARG A 696 -7.84 -29.47 -6.39
CA ARG A 696 -9.02 -30.19 -6.86
C ARG A 696 -9.01 -31.66 -6.42
N ALA A 697 -7.89 -32.33 -6.58
CA ALA A 697 -7.74 -33.72 -6.14
C ALA A 697 -7.89 -33.84 -4.60
N ALA A 698 -7.29 -32.91 -3.86
CA ALA A 698 -7.37 -32.91 -2.40
C ALA A 698 -8.80 -32.72 -1.89
N VAL A 699 -9.56 -31.77 -2.49
CA VAL A 699 -10.93 -31.44 -2.05
C VAL A 699 -11.93 -32.54 -2.44
N ALA A 700 -11.71 -33.23 -3.56
CA ALA A 700 -12.56 -34.32 -4.03
C ALA A 700 -12.30 -35.67 -3.34
N THR A 701 -11.24 -35.79 -2.52
CA THR A 701 -10.92 -37.03 -1.83
C THR A 701 -11.97 -37.31 -0.75
N PRO A 702 -12.68 -38.48 -0.79
CA PRO A 702 -13.66 -38.83 0.24
C PRO A 702 -13.01 -38.79 1.63
N SER A 703 -13.72 -38.26 2.62
CA SER A 703 -13.33 -38.46 4.02
C SER A 703 -13.29 -39.95 4.29
N ALA A 704 -12.11 -40.52 4.58
CA ALA A 704 -12.07 -41.88 5.11
C ALA A 704 -13.00 -41.88 6.33
N SER A 705 -14.04 -42.71 6.24
CA SER A 705 -14.99 -42.91 7.37
C SER A 705 -14.18 -43.31 8.60
N GLN A 706 -14.10 -42.42 9.60
CA GLN A 706 -13.66 -42.79 10.95
C GLN A 706 -14.79 -43.50 11.68
#